data_63fdc38b99751002e756c84f49f72049
#
_entry.id   63fdc38b99751002e756c84f49f72049
#
_cell.length_a   1.000
_cell.length_b   1.000
_cell.length_c   1.000
_cell.angle_alpha   90.00
_cell.angle_beta   90.00
_cell.angle_gamma   90.00
#
_symmetry.space_group_name_H-M   'P 1'
#
loop_
_entity.id
_entity.type
_entity.pdbx_description
1 polymer ?
#
loop_
_entity_poly.entity_id
_entity_poly.type
_entity_poly.pdbx_seq_one_letter_code
_entity_poly.pdbx_strand_id
1 'polypeptide(L)'
;MALHPDFPASPYSVLNPDIRWFPADEALRESSYEKLLPPLVHELRKKVKAWRDNGYEGAADTSIALLNWWLNREHLLPKADGSTVEFEYYFAQQEAVESIIYLYDVVKVKDKYDLLRFDSSGAVSAGMFDESWRRFVIKMATGTGKTKVMSLVLAWCYFHKLYEPDSDLARNFLMITPNIIVLDRIRTDFDGLRIFFEDPVLPDNGFEGRNWRDDFQLTLHIQDEVNVTRKTGNIFLTNIHRVYSGNDVEASADDKDTMDYFLGKRPAGATTDSKVDLGDIVRDIDELVLLNDEAHHIHDPQMAWFKSIEDIHNRLKHKDKFLSLQVDMTATPKHNNGAIFVQTISDYPLVEAISQNVVKHPVLPDSASRAKLSERQSSKYTEKYADYLNLGIEEWRKAYGEHEKLDKKAILFVMTDDTKNCDDVAEYLKTTCPDLKDAVLVIHTKNNGEISEAKSGKKKEELEKLRKQSNEIDNWDSPYKAIVSVMMLKEGWDVKNVTTIVGLRPYAAQSNILPEQTLGRGLRKMYPGYDVEEYVSVVGTDAFMDFVESIQSEGVELERKAMGEGTKPKTPIIVEIDNDNTNKDIDNLDIEIPILSPRVYREYKNLNNLDTGHFGHKKVAYKSFSIDEQREIVFKDITTGEISHTTILDSGAVTDYRSVVGYFTRVIMKDLRLVSGYDVLYGKVKAFIQDELFDQPIDLDSLNTLRNLSELEASKTLVE
;
A
#
# COMPACT_ATOMS: atom_id res chain seq x y z
N MET A 1 8.59 29.70 1.62
CA MET A 1 8.99 29.48 3.00
C MET A 1 9.99 28.34 3.02
N ALA A 2 11.23 28.60 3.42
CA ALA A 2 12.26 27.59 3.35
C ALA A 2 12.05 26.53 4.45
N LEU A 3 12.20 25.28 4.11
CA LEU A 3 12.40 24.20 5.09
C LEU A 3 13.59 24.52 6.00
N HIS A 4 13.65 23.87 7.15
CA HIS A 4 14.82 24.01 8.03
C HIS A 4 16.07 23.66 7.22
N PRO A 5 17.19 24.43 7.34
CA PRO A 5 18.40 24.19 6.56
C PRO A 5 19.02 22.80 6.76
N ASP A 6 18.76 22.17 7.89
CA ASP A 6 19.23 20.81 8.20
C ASP A 6 18.22 19.72 7.76
N PHE A 7 17.19 20.05 6.97
CA PHE A 7 16.23 19.08 6.48
C PHE A 7 16.90 18.14 5.45
N PRO A 8 16.95 16.82 5.71
CA PRO A 8 17.70 15.90 4.84
C PRO A 8 16.94 15.67 3.52
N ALA A 9 17.68 15.66 2.42
CA ALA A 9 17.14 15.47 1.09
C ALA A 9 16.86 13.98 0.73
N SER A 10 17.45 13.02 1.45
CA SER A 10 17.26 11.60 1.14
C SER A 10 15.93 11.05 1.67
N PRO A 11 15.19 10.26 0.88
CA PRO A 11 13.92 9.66 1.27
C PRO A 11 14.04 8.63 2.42
N TYR A 12 15.25 8.15 2.65
CA TYR A 12 15.59 7.15 3.68
C TYR A 12 16.00 7.79 5.00
N SER A 13 16.35 9.08 4.97
CA SER A 13 16.79 9.79 6.18
C SER A 13 15.65 9.99 7.16
N VAL A 14 15.88 9.56 8.40
CA VAL A 14 14.95 9.75 9.51
C VAL A 14 14.81 11.24 9.83
N LEU A 15 13.57 11.74 9.75
CA LEU A 15 13.27 13.14 10.06
C LEU A 15 13.14 13.35 11.57
N ASN A 16 13.90 14.32 12.09
CA ASN A 16 13.72 14.78 13.46
C ASN A 16 12.42 15.59 13.56
N PRO A 17 11.48 15.30 14.50
CA PRO A 17 10.26 16.05 14.69
C PRO A 17 10.43 17.58 14.78
N ASP A 18 11.56 18.05 15.31
CA ASP A 18 11.83 19.48 15.53
C ASP A 18 12.16 20.25 14.25
N ILE A 19 12.58 19.57 13.17
CA ILE A 19 12.90 20.17 11.87
C ILE A 19 11.84 19.88 10.80
N ARG A 20 10.77 19.16 11.16
CA ARG A 20 9.67 18.85 10.24
C ARG A 20 8.98 20.13 9.78
N TRP A 21 8.41 20.06 8.59
CA TRP A 21 7.68 21.20 8.06
C TRP A 21 6.59 21.68 9.03
N PHE A 22 6.57 22.98 9.19
CA PHE A 22 5.65 23.67 10.05
C PHE A 22 5.36 25.05 9.43
N PRO A 23 4.12 25.53 9.37
CA PRO A 23 3.83 26.85 8.84
C PRO A 23 4.61 27.92 9.63
N ALA A 24 5.58 28.59 8.99
CA ALA A 24 6.39 29.59 9.66
C ALA A 24 5.74 30.99 9.69
N ASP A 25 4.70 31.21 8.88
CA ASP A 25 3.94 32.46 8.88
C ASP A 25 3.07 32.54 10.13
N GLU A 26 3.31 33.57 10.95
CA GLU A 26 2.56 33.81 12.17
C GLU A 26 1.05 33.99 11.90
N ALA A 27 0.69 34.62 10.78
CA ALA A 27 -0.69 34.75 10.33
C ALA A 27 -1.32 33.41 9.92
N LEU A 28 -0.54 32.49 9.35
CA LEU A 28 -0.96 31.11 9.08
C LEU A 28 -1.05 30.30 10.37
N ARG A 29 -0.21 30.57 11.38
CA ARG A 29 -0.29 29.93 12.69
C ARG A 29 -1.53 30.33 13.45
N GLU A 30 -1.87 31.62 13.44
CA GLU A 30 -3.03 32.14 14.16
C GLU A 30 -4.38 31.82 13.50
N SER A 31 -4.43 31.76 12.15
CA SER A 31 -5.71 31.61 11.44
C SER A 31 -5.94 30.20 10.87
N SER A 32 -4.90 29.39 10.67
CA SER A 32 -4.98 28.15 9.89
C SER A 32 -4.18 26.98 10.47
N TYR A 33 -3.34 27.22 11.46
CA TYR A 33 -2.45 26.21 12.01
C TYR A 33 -3.20 24.96 12.49
N GLU A 34 -4.28 25.17 13.28
CA GLU A 34 -5.15 24.07 13.75
C GLU A 34 -5.85 23.32 12.60
N LYS A 35 -5.95 23.97 11.43
CA LYS A 35 -6.56 23.39 10.23
C LYS A 35 -5.56 22.68 9.30
N LEU A 36 -4.27 22.96 9.43
CA LEU A 36 -3.22 22.44 8.55
C LEU A 36 -2.49 21.24 9.14
N LEU A 37 -2.35 21.16 10.46
CA LEU A 37 -1.69 20.05 11.14
C LEU A 37 -2.69 19.21 11.93
N PRO A 38 -2.68 17.89 11.72
CA PRO A 38 -3.48 16.99 12.54
C PRO A 38 -3.07 17.08 14.01
N PRO A 39 -4.02 17.29 14.94
CA PRO A 39 -3.74 17.67 16.32
C PRO A 39 -2.96 16.61 17.12
N LEU A 40 -3.07 15.34 16.74
CA LEU A 40 -2.39 14.23 17.45
C LEU A 40 -0.94 14.03 17.00
N VAL A 41 -0.62 14.44 15.77
CA VAL A 41 0.63 14.06 15.09
C VAL A 41 1.86 14.64 15.79
N HIS A 42 1.81 15.87 16.26
CA HIS A 42 2.96 16.55 16.85
C HIS A 42 3.53 15.81 18.07
N GLU A 43 2.68 15.47 19.02
CA GLU A 43 3.11 14.73 20.22
C GLU A 43 3.44 13.27 19.90
N LEU A 44 2.67 12.67 18.99
CA LEU A 44 2.90 11.28 18.61
C LEU A 44 4.26 11.08 17.94
N ARG A 45 4.67 11.97 17.02
CA ARG A 45 6.00 11.94 16.38
C ARG A 45 7.14 11.91 17.40
N LYS A 46 7.08 12.76 18.44
CA LYS A 46 8.08 12.80 19.51
C LYS A 46 8.16 11.50 20.29
N LYS A 47 6.98 10.94 20.61
CA LYS A 47 6.89 9.67 21.35
C LYS A 47 7.39 8.49 20.51
N VAL A 48 7.00 8.42 19.23
CA VAL A 48 7.47 7.38 18.31
C VAL A 48 8.98 7.48 18.09
N LYS A 49 9.52 8.71 17.92
CA LYS A 49 10.98 8.89 17.84
C LYS A 49 11.69 8.38 19.09
N ALA A 50 11.25 8.78 20.26
CA ALA A 50 11.86 8.34 21.52
C ALA A 50 11.77 6.81 21.69
N TRP A 51 10.66 6.21 21.26
CA TRP A 51 10.46 4.76 21.31
C TRP A 51 11.40 4.02 20.32
N ARG A 52 11.57 4.53 19.10
CA ARG A 52 12.55 4.04 18.13
C ARG A 52 13.96 4.10 18.67
N ASP A 53 14.35 5.27 19.20
CA ASP A 53 15.69 5.52 19.77
C ASP A 53 15.99 4.59 20.95
N ASN A 54 14.95 4.12 21.67
CA ASN A 54 15.04 3.13 22.75
C ASN A 54 14.87 1.66 22.27
N GLY A 55 14.99 1.39 20.98
CA GLY A 55 14.97 0.03 20.44
C GLY A 55 13.60 -0.66 20.52
N TYR A 56 12.52 0.09 20.42
CA TYR A 56 11.12 -0.39 20.39
C TYR A 56 10.69 -1.06 21.71
N GLU A 57 11.20 -0.62 22.84
CA GLU A 57 10.90 -1.17 24.16
C GLU A 57 9.40 -1.21 24.44
N GLY A 58 8.90 -2.34 24.94
CA GLY A 58 7.51 -2.55 25.33
C GLY A 58 6.58 -2.98 24.19
N ALA A 59 7.10 -3.12 22.96
CA ALA A 59 6.36 -3.76 21.88
C ALA A 59 6.39 -5.29 22.01
N ALA A 60 5.46 -5.97 21.34
CA ALA A 60 5.44 -7.43 21.26
C ALA A 60 6.66 -7.97 20.49
N ASP A 61 7.12 -9.16 20.81
CA ASP A 61 8.29 -9.79 20.16
C ASP A 61 8.10 -9.88 18.64
N THR A 62 6.88 -10.15 18.18
CA THR A 62 6.54 -10.15 16.75
C THR A 62 6.72 -8.79 16.11
N SER A 63 6.31 -7.73 16.77
CA SER A 63 6.44 -6.36 16.27
C SER A 63 7.90 -5.93 16.20
N ILE A 64 8.69 -6.23 17.24
CA ILE A 64 10.13 -5.95 17.27
C ILE A 64 10.86 -6.69 16.14
N ALA A 65 10.54 -7.98 15.94
CA ALA A 65 11.14 -8.79 14.89
C ALA A 65 10.84 -8.21 13.49
N LEU A 66 9.59 -7.83 13.22
CA LEU A 66 9.20 -7.25 11.94
C LEU A 66 9.83 -5.87 11.71
N LEU A 67 9.81 -4.98 12.71
CA LEU A 67 10.46 -3.66 12.61
C LEU A 67 11.96 -3.80 12.35
N ASN A 68 12.64 -4.72 13.05
CA ASN A 68 14.05 -4.99 12.81
C ASN A 68 14.31 -5.56 11.42
N TRP A 69 13.44 -6.42 10.93
CA TRP A 69 13.54 -6.94 9.56
C TRP A 69 13.40 -5.83 8.53
N TRP A 70 12.38 -5.00 8.63
CA TRP A 70 12.06 -3.98 7.64
C TRP A 70 13.03 -2.80 7.63
N LEU A 71 13.52 -2.39 8.82
CA LEU A 71 14.14 -1.08 8.99
C LEU A 71 15.62 -1.15 9.38
N ASN A 72 16.09 -2.26 9.95
CA ASN A 72 17.43 -2.39 10.47
C ASN A 72 18.26 -3.46 9.72
N ARG A 73 17.75 -3.95 8.59
CA ARG A 73 18.47 -4.91 7.73
C ARG A 73 18.60 -4.38 6.32
N GLU A 74 19.75 -4.67 5.72
CA GLU A 74 19.96 -4.49 4.28
C GLU A 74 19.18 -5.56 3.51
N HIS A 75 18.47 -5.12 2.47
CA HIS A 75 17.75 -5.98 1.56
C HIS A 75 18.29 -5.82 0.14
N LEU A 76 18.73 -6.91 -0.46
CA LEU A 76 19.17 -6.95 -1.83
C LEU A 76 18.14 -7.67 -2.68
N LEU A 77 17.53 -6.98 -3.63
CA LEU A 77 16.55 -7.56 -4.55
C LEU A 77 17.21 -7.94 -5.85
N PRO A 78 16.97 -9.16 -6.39
CA PRO A 78 17.51 -9.58 -7.67
C PRO A 78 16.84 -8.82 -8.82
N LYS A 79 17.64 -8.34 -9.79
CA LYS A 79 17.16 -7.82 -11.07
C LYS A 79 17.08 -8.92 -12.11
N ALA A 80 16.37 -8.65 -13.22
CA ALA A 80 16.22 -9.60 -14.34
C ALA A 80 17.55 -9.92 -15.02
N ASP A 81 18.55 -9.06 -14.98
CA ASP A 81 19.90 -9.24 -15.51
C ASP A 81 20.83 -10.03 -14.60
N GLY A 82 20.34 -10.47 -13.42
CA GLY A 82 21.11 -11.20 -12.42
C GLY A 82 21.89 -10.32 -11.44
N SER A 83 21.90 -9.02 -11.64
CA SER A 83 22.42 -8.07 -10.64
C SER A 83 21.47 -7.90 -9.46
N THR A 84 21.94 -7.28 -8.38
CA THR A 84 21.09 -6.96 -7.22
C THR A 84 20.96 -5.45 -7.09
N VAL A 85 19.85 -5.02 -6.50
CA VAL A 85 19.61 -3.64 -6.11
C VAL A 85 19.28 -3.59 -4.63
N GLU A 86 19.85 -2.63 -3.93
CA GLU A 86 19.49 -2.35 -2.55
C GLU A 86 18.04 -1.86 -2.48
N PHE A 87 17.31 -2.38 -1.50
CA PHE A 87 15.95 -1.96 -1.20
C PHE A 87 15.86 -1.49 0.24
N GLU A 88 15.33 -0.29 0.39
CA GLU A 88 15.06 0.32 1.69
C GLU A 88 13.67 0.95 1.68
N TYR A 89 12.98 0.92 2.82
CA TYR A 89 11.70 1.60 2.99
C TYR A 89 11.93 3.10 3.23
N TYR A 90 11.12 3.94 2.59
CA TYR A 90 11.16 5.38 2.83
C TYR A 90 10.78 5.70 4.27
N PHE A 91 11.35 6.77 4.81
CA PHE A 91 11.03 7.24 6.16
C PHE A 91 9.53 7.46 6.37
N ALA A 92 8.80 7.95 5.36
CA ALA A 92 7.34 8.09 5.41
C ALA A 92 6.62 6.77 5.68
N GLN A 93 7.12 5.65 5.11
CA GLN A 93 6.56 4.31 5.31
C GLN A 93 6.93 3.78 6.70
N GLN A 94 8.16 4.00 7.11
CA GLN A 94 8.65 3.66 8.45
C GLN A 94 7.79 4.35 9.53
N GLU A 95 7.68 5.68 9.51
CA GLU A 95 6.94 6.45 10.52
C GLU A 95 5.46 6.03 10.60
N ALA A 96 4.84 5.76 9.44
CA ALA A 96 3.45 5.32 9.39
C ALA A 96 3.25 3.99 10.13
N VAL A 97 4.08 2.99 9.83
CA VAL A 97 3.99 1.66 10.46
C VAL A 97 4.36 1.72 11.94
N GLU A 98 5.43 2.43 12.28
CA GLU A 98 5.86 2.63 13.68
C GLU A 98 4.76 3.30 14.52
N SER A 99 4.08 4.30 13.98
CA SER A 99 2.99 4.99 14.69
C SER A 99 1.82 4.05 15.00
N ILE A 100 1.45 3.18 14.05
CA ILE A 100 0.39 2.18 14.24
C ILE A 100 0.80 1.18 15.33
N ILE A 101 2.01 0.62 15.23
CA ILE A 101 2.51 -0.40 16.17
C ILE A 101 2.68 0.20 17.56
N TYR A 102 3.23 1.41 17.67
CA TYR A 102 3.38 2.11 18.94
C TYR A 102 2.04 2.30 19.66
N LEU A 103 1.03 2.79 18.94
CA LEU A 103 -0.31 2.99 19.51
C LEU A 103 -0.97 1.68 19.93
N TYR A 104 -0.76 0.62 19.17
CA TYR A 104 -1.34 -0.69 19.48
C TYR A 104 -0.60 -1.39 20.60
N ASP A 105 0.72 -1.59 20.46
CA ASP A 105 1.52 -2.43 21.34
C ASP A 105 1.91 -1.75 22.65
N VAL A 106 2.31 -0.48 22.59
CA VAL A 106 2.88 0.25 23.72
C VAL A 106 1.80 1.05 24.46
N VAL A 107 1.05 1.87 23.72
CA VAL A 107 0.00 2.69 24.31
C VAL A 107 -1.24 1.86 24.66
N LYS A 108 -1.44 0.74 23.96
CA LYS A 108 -2.61 -0.14 24.10
C LYS A 108 -3.92 0.59 23.83
N VAL A 109 -3.95 1.43 22.79
CA VAL A 109 -5.14 2.16 22.38
C VAL A 109 -6.28 1.20 22.09
N LYS A 110 -7.42 1.43 22.73
CA LYS A 110 -8.65 0.67 22.48
C LYS A 110 -9.74 1.53 21.85
N ASP A 111 -9.75 2.80 22.18
CA ASP A 111 -10.78 3.73 21.73
C ASP A 111 -10.23 5.16 21.57
N LYS A 112 -11.13 6.07 21.21
CA LYS A 112 -10.85 7.48 21.00
C LYS A 112 -10.30 8.22 22.24
N TYR A 113 -10.64 7.81 23.45
CA TYR A 113 -10.16 8.46 24.68
C TYR A 113 -8.67 8.24 24.90
N ASP A 114 -8.16 7.12 24.42
CA ASP A 114 -6.73 6.83 24.45
C ASP A 114 -5.96 7.72 23.47
N LEU A 115 -6.54 8.06 22.31
CA LEU A 115 -5.96 8.97 21.33
C LEU A 115 -5.92 10.42 21.80
N LEU A 116 -6.90 10.87 22.58
CA LEU A 116 -6.96 12.25 23.12
C LEU A 116 -5.73 12.65 23.93
N ARG A 117 -4.97 11.68 24.46
CA ARG A 117 -3.72 11.96 25.18
C ARG A 117 -2.64 12.60 24.32
N PHE A 118 -2.75 12.50 23.00
CA PHE A 118 -1.80 13.06 22.04
C PHE A 118 -2.25 14.40 21.47
N ASP A 119 -3.41 14.92 21.88
CA ASP A 119 -3.88 16.23 21.43
C ASP A 119 -2.98 17.34 21.95
N SER A 120 -2.22 17.94 21.03
CA SER A 120 -1.35 19.09 21.32
C SER A 120 -2.07 20.43 21.28
N SER A 121 -3.26 20.47 20.69
CA SER A 121 -4.05 21.70 20.51
C SER A 121 -4.95 22.03 21.69
N GLY A 122 -5.36 21.02 22.47
CA GLY A 122 -6.39 21.12 23.49
C GLY A 122 -7.79 21.35 22.94
N ALA A 123 -7.98 21.30 21.64
CA ALA A 123 -9.24 21.57 20.96
C ALA A 123 -10.03 20.32 20.59
N VAL A 124 -9.40 19.13 20.66
CA VAL A 124 -10.04 17.87 20.28
C VAL A 124 -10.92 17.33 21.40
N SER A 125 -12.15 17.05 21.09
CA SER A 125 -13.09 16.40 22.00
C SER A 125 -13.49 15.00 21.51
N ALA A 126 -13.92 14.13 22.44
CA ALA A 126 -14.40 12.80 22.11
C ALA A 126 -15.60 12.80 21.14
N GLY A 127 -16.37 13.89 21.09
CA GLY A 127 -17.49 14.06 20.17
C GLY A 127 -17.10 14.33 18.72
N MET A 128 -15.81 14.55 18.44
CA MET A 128 -15.29 14.71 17.07
C MET A 128 -14.93 13.37 16.41
N PHE A 129 -15.02 12.27 17.15
CA PHE A 129 -14.82 10.93 16.65
C PHE A 129 -16.17 10.25 16.45
N ASP A 130 -16.46 9.87 15.22
CA ASP A 130 -17.77 9.27 14.85
C ASP A 130 -17.84 7.79 15.20
N GLU A 131 -16.69 7.11 15.22
CA GLU A 131 -16.59 5.66 15.44
C GLU A 131 -16.47 5.28 16.92
N SER A 132 -16.81 4.01 17.21
CA SER A 132 -16.65 3.37 18.53
C SER A 132 -15.62 2.22 18.54
N TRP A 133 -14.86 2.07 17.46
CA TRP A 133 -13.80 1.09 17.32
C TRP A 133 -12.44 1.76 17.11
N ARG A 134 -11.36 0.98 17.11
CA ARG A 134 -10.00 1.46 16.89
C ARG A 134 -9.81 1.85 15.43
N ARG A 135 -9.59 3.13 15.17
CA ARG A 135 -9.41 3.70 13.83
C ARG A 135 -8.23 4.66 13.80
N PHE A 136 -7.36 4.46 12.82
CA PHE A 136 -6.17 5.28 12.59
C PHE A 136 -6.18 5.82 11.16
N VAL A 137 -5.85 7.08 10.98
CA VAL A 137 -5.70 7.71 9.67
C VAL A 137 -4.23 8.02 9.44
N ILE A 138 -3.72 7.60 8.29
CA ILE A 138 -2.36 7.86 7.82
C ILE A 138 -2.44 8.82 6.64
N LYS A 139 -1.91 10.02 6.80
CA LYS A 139 -1.72 10.95 5.69
C LYS A 139 -0.36 10.73 5.08
N MET A 140 -0.35 10.43 3.79
CA MET A 140 0.87 10.33 2.99
C MET A 140 0.62 10.95 1.62
N ALA A 141 1.51 11.82 1.18
CA ALA A 141 1.44 12.44 -0.15
C ALA A 141 1.33 11.38 -1.27
N THR A 142 0.75 11.77 -2.39
CA THR A 142 0.64 10.86 -3.55
C THR A 142 2.04 10.48 -4.04
N GLY A 143 2.25 9.19 -4.34
CA GLY A 143 3.55 8.69 -4.83
C GLY A 143 4.52 8.23 -3.73
N THR A 144 4.21 8.37 -2.45
CA THR A 144 5.08 7.99 -1.33
C THR A 144 4.96 6.52 -0.89
N GLY A 145 4.14 5.71 -1.58
CA GLY A 145 4.07 4.26 -1.36
C GLY A 145 3.05 3.81 -0.32
N LYS A 146 1.86 4.42 -0.27
CA LYS A 146 0.73 3.99 0.60
C LYS A 146 0.47 2.48 0.55
N THR A 147 0.51 1.88 -0.65
CA THR A 147 0.28 0.42 -0.84
C THR A 147 1.34 -0.43 -0.10
N LYS A 148 2.60 0.03 -0.05
CA LYS A 148 3.65 -0.63 0.73
C LYS A 148 3.33 -0.62 2.24
N VAL A 149 2.87 0.52 2.76
CA VAL A 149 2.45 0.61 4.17
C VAL A 149 1.29 -0.35 4.45
N MET A 150 0.30 -0.43 3.55
CA MET A 150 -0.80 -1.39 3.69
C MET A 150 -0.29 -2.84 3.75
N SER A 151 0.68 -3.22 2.91
CA SER A 151 1.24 -4.58 2.95
C SER A 151 2.01 -4.87 4.24
N LEU A 152 2.77 -3.90 4.77
CA LEU A 152 3.46 -4.02 6.05
C LEU A 152 2.48 -4.18 7.22
N VAL A 153 1.44 -3.33 7.26
CA VAL A 153 0.39 -3.37 8.29
C VAL A 153 -0.36 -4.71 8.25
N LEU A 154 -0.69 -5.20 7.03
CA LEU A 154 -1.36 -6.47 6.87
C LEU A 154 -0.49 -7.63 7.37
N ALA A 155 0.78 -7.68 6.98
CA ALA A 155 1.72 -8.69 7.44
C ALA A 155 1.91 -8.63 8.97
N TRP A 156 2.05 -7.42 9.53
CA TRP A 156 2.13 -7.25 10.98
C TRP A 156 0.88 -7.76 11.70
N CYS A 157 -0.31 -7.35 11.29
CA CYS A 157 -1.57 -7.82 11.89
C CYS A 157 -1.67 -9.35 11.86
N TYR A 158 -1.34 -9.95 10.70
CA TYR A 158 -1.39 -11.39 10.50
C TYR A 158 -0.47 -12.14 11.47
N PHE A 159 0.81 -11.76 11.51
CA PHE A 159 1.78 -12.45 12.36
C PHE A 159 1.61 -12.14 13.83
N HIS A 160 1.22 -10.91 14.18
CA HIS A 160 0.90 -10.57 15.54
C HIS A 160 -0.26 -11.43 16.06
N LYS A 161 -1.31 -11.61 15.23
CA LYS A 161 -2.41 -12.52 15.60
C LYS A 161 -1.99 -13.99 15.66
N LEU A 162 -1.03 -14.39 14.83
CA LEU A 162 -0.56 -15.77 14.76
C LEU A 162 0.35 -16.14 15.93
N TYR A 163 1.23 -15.22 16.33
CA TYR A 163 2.31 -15.52 17.27
C TYR A 163 2.11 -14.95 18.68
N GLU A 164 1.27 -13.94 18.84
CA GLU A 164 1.01 -13.33 20.13
C GLU A 164 -0.34 -13.83 20.70
N PRO A 165 -0.32 -14.58 21.83
CA PRO A 165 -1.55 -15.21 22.37
C PRO A 165 -2.66 -14.21 22.72
N ASP A 166 -2.27 -13.03 23.22
CA ASP A 166 -3.21 -12.00 23.69
C ASP A 166 -3.60 -11.01 22.59
N SER A 167 -3.25 -11.30 21.33
CA SER A 167 -3.54 -10.42 20.20
C SER A 167 -5.04 -10.33 19.92
N ASP A 168 -5.59 -9.12 19.90
CA ASP A 168 -6.93 -8.83 19.44
C ASP A 168 -6.99 -8.37 17.96
N LEU A 169 -5.87 -8.51 17.22
CA LEU A 169 -5.85 -8.32 15.77
C LEU A 169 -6.51 -9.49 15.04
N ALA A 170 -6.60 -9.40 13.72
CA ALA A 170 -7.26 -10.41 12.89
C ALA A 170 -6.35 -10.95 11.80
N ARG A 171 -6.69 -12.13 11.28
CA ARG A 171 -6.12 -12.70 10.05
C ARG A 171 -7.05 -12.59 8.85
N ASN A 172 -8.18 -11.93 9.03
CA ASN A 172 -9.11 -11.59 7.96
C ASN A 172 -9.02 -10.08 7.70
N PHE A 173 -8.88 -9.72 6.44
CA PHE A 173 -8.66 -8.36 6.00
C PHE A 173 -9.68 -7.96 4.95
N LEU A 174 -10.28 -6.79 5.10
CA LEU A 174 -11.11 -6.17 4.08
C LEU A 174 -10.41 -4.92 3.57
N MET A 175 -10.05 -4.95 2.30
CA MET A 175 -9.44 -3.80 1.62
C MET A 175 -10.48 -3.15 0.72
N ILE A 176 -10.78 -1.89 0.99
CA ILE A 176 -11.78 -1.14 0.23
C ILE A 176 -11.09 -0.04 -0.58
N THR A 177 -11.42 0.02 -1.86
CA THR A 177 -10.92 1.04 -2.79
C THR A 177 -12.07 1.93 -3.28
N PRO A 178 -11.81 3.20 -3.64
CA PRO A 178 -12.87 4.11 -4.08
C PRO A 178 -13.48 3.73 -5.44
N ASN A 179 -12.70 3.09 -6.30
CA ASN A 179 -13.13 2.74 -7.65
C ASN A 179 -12.39 1.53 -8.22
N ILE A 180 -12.85 1.06 -9.37
CA ILE A 180 -12.30 -0.13 -10.04
C ILE A 180 -10.86 0.06 -10.54
N ILE A 181 -10.42 1.27 -10.86
CA ILE A 181 -9.07 1.54 -11.36
C ILE A 181 -8.05 1.39 -10.23
N VAL A 182 -8.37 1.91 -9.04
CA VAL A 182 -7.56 1.71 -7.83
C VAL A 182 -7.53 0.24 -7.45
N LEU A 183 -8.68 -0.44 -7.57
CA LEU A 183 -8.78 -1.88 -7.32
C LEU A 183 -7.88 -2.68 -8.25
N ASP A 184 -7.90 -2.42 -9.57
CA ASP A 184 -7.07 -3.12 -10.54
C ASP A 184 -5.57 -2.90 -10.27
N ARG A 185 -5.16 -1.70 -9.82
CA ARG A 185 -3.79 -1.42 -9.41
C ARG A 185 -3.38 -2.25 -8.20
N ILE A 186 -4.19 -2.21 -7.14
CA ILE A 186 -3.92 -2.98 -5.92
C ILE A 186 -3.97 -4.48 -6.22
N ARG A 187 -4.91 -4.92 -7.08
CA ARG A 187 -4.96 -6.30 -7.55
C ARG A 187 -3.62 -6.73 -8.14
N THR A 188 -2.98 -5.92 -8.98
CA THR A 188 -1.69 -6.26 -9.59
C THR A 188 -0.60 -6.51 -8.55
N ASP A 189 -0.58 -5.73 -7.47
CA ASP A 189 0.39 -5.87 -6.38
C ASP A 189 0.08 -7.08 -5.48
N PHE A 190 -1.20 -7.37 -5.26
CA PHE A 190 -1.66 -8.43 -4.36
C PHE A 190 -1.95 -9.77 -5.05
N ASP A 191 -2.10 -9.81 -6.37
CA ASP A 191 -2.34 -11.06 -7.11
C ASP A 191 -1.19 -12.04 -6.89
N GLY A 192 -1.54 -13.29 -6.55
CA GLY A 192 -0.55 -14.28 -6.12
C GLY A 192 0.22 -13.89 -4.85
N LEU A 193 -0.23 -12.88 -4.09
CA LEU A 193 0.45 -12.32 -2.91
C LEU A 193 1.85 -11.76 -3.22
N ARG A 194 2.08 -11.31 -4.46
CA ARG A 194 3.40 -10.92 -4.99
C ARG A 194 4.10 -9.89 -4.11
N ILE A 195 3.42 -8.84 -3.70
CA ILE A 195 4.00 -7.75 -2.90
C ILE A 195 4.66 -8.25 -1.60
N PHE A 196 4.16 -9.36 -1.05
CA PHE A 196 4.69 -9.92 0.20
C PHE A 196 5.97 -10.72 -0.01
N PHE A 197 6.18 -11.29 -1.21
CA PHE A 197 7.30 -12.17 -1.51
C PHE A 197 8.37 -11.51 -2.39
N GLU A 198 7.97 -10.57 -3.26
CA GLU A 198 8.90 -9.83 -4.12
C GLU A 198 9.59 -8.69 -3.37
N ASP A 199 8.85 -7.99 -2.49
CA ASP A 199 9.43 -7.03 -1.57
C ASP A 199 9.84 -7.72 -0.25
N PRO A 200 10.73 -7.13 0.56
CA PRO A 200 11.15 -7.70 1.84
C PRO A 200 10.10 -7.50 2.95
N VAL A 201 8.82 -7.73 2.63
CA VAL A 201 7.71 -7.65 3.60
C VAL A 201 7.76 -8.81 4.57
N LEU A 202 7.96 -10.03 4.06
CA LEU A 202 8.06 -11.23 4.88
C LEU A 202 9.52 -11.54 5.21
N PRO A 203 9.84 -11.69 6.51
CA PRO A 203 11.15 -12.21 6.88
C PRO A 203 11.42 -13.60 6.29
N ASP A 204 12.68 -13.92 6.09
CA ASP A 204 13.08 -15.27 5.69
C ASP A 204 12.76 -16.26 6.80
N ASN A 205 12.46 -17.50 6.42
CA ASN A 205 12.26 -18.58 7.37
C ASN A 205 13.50 -18.77 8.24
N GLY A 206 13.28 -18.93 9.55
CA GLY A 206 14.35 -19.02 10.55
C GLY A 206 14.74 -17.68 11.18
N PHE A 207 14.30 -16.55 10.64
CA PHE A 207 14.51 -15.25 11.28
C PHE A 207 13.77 -15.20 12.62
N GLU A 208 14.49 -14.85 13.69
CA GLU A 208 13.99 -14.89 15.08
C GLU A 208 13.28 -16.22 15.45
N GLY A 209 13.75 -17.33 14.86
CA GLY A 209 13.24 -18.68 15.13
C GLY A 209 11.84 -18.98 14.61
N ARG A 210 11.32 -18.21 13.66
CA ARG A 210 9.97 -18.36 13.11
C ARG A 210 10.02 -18.68 11.60
N ASN A 211 8.98 -19.37 11.09
CA ASN A 211 8.86 -19.74 9.68
C ASN A 211 7.93 -18.74 8.94
N TRP A 212 8.36 -17.50 8.88
CA TRP A 212 7.55 -16.38 8.39
C TRP A 212 6.89 -16.64 7.03
N ARG A 213 7.63 -17.15 6.05
CA ARG A 213 7.11 -17.38 4.70
C ARG A 213 6.16 -18.57 4.64
N ASP A 214 6.47 -19.65 5.35
CA ASP A 214 5.64 -20.85 5.36
C ASP A 214 4.36 -20.65 6.19
N ASP A 215 4.44 -19.87 7.26
CA ASP A 215 3.31 -19.57 8.13
C ASP A 215 2.39 -18.47 7.55
N PHE A 216 2.80 -17.77 6.50
CA PHE A 216 1.98 -16.77 5.82
C PHE A 216 1.02 -17.44 4.82
N GLN A 217 -0.17 -17.79 5.32
CA GLN A 217 -1.17 -18.56 4.57
C GLN A 217 -2.46 -17.75 4.40
N LEU A 218 -2.44 -16.79 3.50
CA LEU A 218 -3.60 -15.98 3.15
C LEU A 218 -4.22 -16.41 1.82
N THR A 219 -5.52 -16.29 1.72
CA THR A 219 -6.27 -16.46 0.47
C THR A 219 -6.81 -15.10 0.03
N LEU A 220 -6.51 -14.71 -1.22
CA LEU A 220 -7.01 -13.50 -1.82
C LEU A 220 -8.37 -13.77 -2.48
N HIS A 221 -9.35 -12.94 -2.15
CA HIS A 221 -10.67 -12.91 -2.76
C HIS A 221 -10.86 -11.53 -3.40
N ILE A 222 -11.13 -11.50 -4.71
CA ILE A 222 -11.29 -10.25 -5.46
C ILE A 222 -12.72 -10.16 -5.94
N GLN A 223 -13.46 -9.20 -5.44
CA GLN A 223 -14.85 -8.91 -5.83
C GLN A 223 -15.72 -10.14 -6.12
N ASP A 224 -15.91 -10.47 -7.42
CA ASP A 224 -16.79 -11.54 -7.89
C ASP A 224 -16.14 -12.94 -7.82
N GLU A 225 -14.85 -13.01 -7.50
CA GLU A 225 -14.07 -14.25 -7.43
C GLU A 225 -13.91 -14.71 -5.97
N VAL A 226 -15.01 -14.75 -5.21
CA VAL A 226 -14.96 -15.21 -3.81
C VAL A 226 -14.87 -16.73 -3.79
N ASN A 227 -13.72 -17.22 -3.37
CA ASN A 227 -13.49 -18.63 -3.06
C ASN A 227 -13.99 -18.96 -1.64
N VAL A 228 -13.96 -20.21 -1.27
CA VAL A 228 -14.27 -20.64 0.10
C VAL A 228 -13.30 -19.94 1.07
N THR A 229 -13.86 -19.29 2.11
CA THR A 229 -13.07 -18.67 3.16
C THR A 229 -12.24 -19.70 3.90
N ARG A 230 -10.97 -19.37 4.18
CA ARG A 230 -10.06 -20.27 4.89
C ARG A 230 -9.86 -19.80 6.32
N LYS A 231 -9.73 -20.75 7.24
CA LYS A 231 -9.45 -20.49 8.66
C LYS A 231 -8.05 -19.92 8.89
N THR A 232 -7.13 -20.13 7.95
CA THR A 232 -5.75 -19.62 8.04
C THR A 232 -5.67 -18.11 7.88
N GLY A 233 -6.55 -17.52 7.05
CA GLY A 233 -6.66 -16.09 6.85
C GLY A 233 -7.13 -15.74 5.43
N ASN A 234 -7.75 -14.57 5.30
CA ASN A 234 -8.34 -14.12 4.04
C ASN A 234 -8.10 -12.63 3.80
N ILE A 235 -7.89 -12.26 2.56
CA ILE A 235 -7.90 -10.86 2.10
C ILE A 235 -9.08 -10.72 1.15
N PHE A 236 -10.02 -9.85 1.49
CA PHE A 236 -11.14 -9.47 0.63
C PHE A 236 -10.84 -8.10 0.02
N LEU A 237 -10.60 -8.06 -1.29
CA LEU A 237 -10.33 -6.84 -2.04
C LEU A 237 -11.57 -6.43 -2.83
N THR A 238 -12.13 -5.28 -2.53
CA THR A 238 -13.36 -4.79 -3.17
C THR A 238 -13.33 -3.27 -3.39
N ASN A 239 -14.19 -2.80 -4.27
CA ASN A 239 -14.45 -1.37 -4.37
C ASN A 239 -15.71 -0.99 -3.58
N ILE A 240 -15.83 0.31 -3.26
CA ILE A 240 -16.91 0.83 -2.43
C ILE A 240 -18.31 0.57 -3.00
N HIS A 241 -18.47 0.57 -4.33
CA HIS A 241 -19.78 0.36 -4.97
C HIS A 241 -20.36 -1.03 -4.71
N ARG A 242 -19.54 -1.99 -4.29
CA ARG A 242 -19.94 -3.35 -3.92
C ARG A 242 -20.24 -3.51 -2.43
N VAL A 243 -19.82 -2.54 -1.61
CA VAL A 243 -20.06 -2.55 -0.15
C VAL A 243 -21.50 -2.16 0.19
N TYR A 244 -22.19 -1.48 -0.73
CA TYR A 244 -23.60 -1.12 -0.53
C TYR A 244 -24.53 -2.30 -0.72
N SER A 245 -25.17 -2.74 0.36
CA SER A 245 -26.31 -3.64 0.25
C SER A 245 -27.47 -2.93 -0.47
N GLY A 246 -28.12 -3.64 -1.41
CA GLY A 246 -29.14 -3.07 -2.28
C GLY A 246 -30.46 -2.68 -1.62
N ASN A 247 -30.57 -2.62 -0.30
CA ASN A 247 -31.78 -2.28 0.44
C ASN A 247 -31.62 -0.95 1.17
N ASP A 248 -32.29 0.06 0.65
CA ASP A 248 -32.83 1.20 1.35
C ASP A 248 -31.88 2.17 2.05
N VAL A 249 -31.11 2.95 1.27
CA VAL A 249 -30.89 4.34 1.65
C VAL A 249 -31.43 5.21 0.53
N GLU A 250 -32.59 5.81 0.72
CA GLU A 250 -32.98 7.01 -0.01
C GLU A 250 -32.00 8.12 0.39
N ALA A 251 -30.87 8.21 -0.34
CA ALA A 251 -29.99 9.36 -0.23
C ALA A 251 -30.79 10.62 -0.62
N SER A 252 -30.59 11.70 0.09
CA SER A 252 -31.15 13.01 -0.27
C SER A 252 -30.68 13.38 -1.69
N ALA A 253 -31.40 14.27 -2.36
CA ALA A 253 -31.04 14.67 -3.73
C ALA A 253 -29.63 15.32 -3.77
N ASP A 254 -29.25 16.06 -2.71
CA ASP A 254 -27.94 16.69 -2.56
C ASP A 254 -26.82 15.65 -2.33
N ASP A 255 -27.12 14.57 -1.59
CA ASP A 255 -26.17 13.46 -1.37
C ASP A 255 -25.91 12.66 -2.64
N LYS A 256 -26.93 12.49 -3.49
CA LYS A 256 -26.79 11.81 -4.79
C LYS A 256 -25.89 12.58 -5.75
N ASP A 257 -26.02 13.90 -5.82
CA ASP A 257 -25.20 14.74 -6.69
C ASP A 257 -23.72 14.77 -6.24
N THR A 258 -23.49 14.81 -4.93
CA THR A 258 -22.14 14.80 -4.35
C THR A 258 -21.49 13.41 -4.51
N MET A 259 -22.22 12.34 -4.25
CA MET A 259 -21.77 10.96 -4.44
C MET A 259 -21.51 10.64 -5.91
N ASP A 260 -22.44 11.00 -6.80
CA ASP A 260 -22.29 10.84 -8.23
C ASP A 260 -21.11 11.64 -8.80
N TYR A 261 -20.77 12.76 -8.18
CA TYR A 261 -19.61 13.57 -8.55
C TYR A 261 -18.27 12.91 -8.18
N PHE A 262 -18.15 12.34 -6.98
CA PHE A 262 -16.90 11.76 -6.47
C PHE A 262 -16.70 10.29 -6.84
N LEU A 263 -17.76 9.51 -6.88
CA LEU A 263 -17.72 8.06 -7.09
C LEU A 263 -18.16 7.64 -8.52
N GLY A 264 -18.69 8.59 -9.31
CA GLY A 264 -19.34 8.32 -10.59
C GLY A 264 -20.81 7.93 -10.43
N LYS A 265 -21.63 8.30 -11.44
CA LYS A 265 -23.07 7.97 -11.41
C LYS A 265 -23.28 6.48 -11.28
N ARG A 266 -24.07 6.09 -10.28
CA ARG A 266 -24.53 4.72 -10.13
C ARG A 266 -25.24 4.29 -11.43
N PRO A 267 -24.85 3.18 -12.07
CA PRO A 267 -25.56 2.70 -13.26
C PRO A 267 -27.03 2.47 -12.92
N ALA A 268 -27.94 3.12 -13.62
CA ALA A 268 -29.36 2.95 -13.44
C ALA A 268 -29.73 1.48 -13.69
N GLY A 269 -30.38 0.82 -12.72
CA GLY A 269 -30.84 -0.57 -12.82
C GLY A 269 -29.79 -1.64 -12.46
N ALA A 270 -28.68 -1.28 -11.82
CA ALA A 270 -27.76 -2.26 -11.26
C ALA A 270 -28.37 -2.86 -9.99
N THR A 271 -29.08 -3.95 -10.12
CA THR A 271 -29.21 -4.91 -9.02
C THR A 271 -27.79 -5.35 -8.66
N THR A 272 -27.40 -5.19 -7.40
CA THR A 272 -26.22 -5.83 -6.84
C THR A 272 -26.26 -7.28 -7.29
N ASP A 273 -25.20 -7.72 -7.98
CA ASP A 273 -25.06 -9.14 -8.27
C ASP A 273 -25.04 -9.83 -6.91
N SER A 274 -26.02 -10.69 -6.67
CA SER A 274 -26.26 -11.36 -5.38
C SER A 274 -25.15 -12.32 -4.96
N LYS A 275 -24.00 -12.29 -5.64
CA LYS A 275 -22.90 -13.25 -5.45
C LYS A 275 -21.87 -12.85 -4.41
N VAL A 276 -21.79 -11.59 -3.99
CA VAL A 276 -20.87 -11.14 -2.94
C VAL A 276 -21.54 -10.08 -2.08
N ASP A 277 -22.38 -10.51 -1.18
CA ASP A 277 -22.82 -9.66 -0.07
C ASP A 277 -21.70 -9.66 0.97
N LEU A 278 -21.15 -8.48 1.28
CA LEU A 278 -20.22 -8.33 2.42
C LEU A 278 -20.83 -8.83 3.73
N GLY A 279 -22.14 -8.78 3.85
CA GLY A 279 -22.88 -9.41 4.94
C GLY A 279 -22.68 -10.94 4.98
N ASP A 280 -22.52 -11.59 3.84
CA ASP A 280 -22.25 -13.03 3.76
C ASP A 280 -20.79 -13.33 4.12
N ILE A 281 -19.83 -12.49 3.68
CA ILE A 281 -18.42 -12.60 4.08
C ILE A 281 -18.28 -12.45 5.59
N VAL A 282 -18.86 -11.40 6.17
CA VAL A 282 -18.83 -11.15 7.63
C VAL A 282 -19.59 -12.22 8.42
N ARG A 283 -20.46 -12.99 7.77
CA ARG A 283 -21.18 -14.10 8.43
C ARG A 283 -20.26 -15.21 8.87
N ASP A 284 -19.21 -15.48 8.09
CA ASP A 284 -18.29 -16.60 8.28
C ASP A 284 -16.98 -16.21 8.99
N ILE A 285 -16.79 -14.91 9.28
CA ILE A 285 -15.60 -14.42 9.98
C ILE A 285 -15.96 -13.85 11.34
N ASP A 286 -15.02 -13.96 12.27
CA ASP A 286 -15.19 -13.57 13.67
C ASP A 286 -14.49 -12.27 14.01
N GLU A 287 -13.43 -11.95 13.29
CA GLU A 287 -12.56 -10.81 13.51
C GLU A 287 -12.08 -10.24 12.19
N LEU A 288 -11.94 -8.93 12.10
CA LEU A 288 -11.65 -8.23 10.85
C LEU A 288 -10.72 -7.04 11.09
N VAL A 289 -9.73 -6.89 10.21
CA VAL A 289 -8.98 -5.64 10.00
C VAL A 289 -9.45 -5.01 8.70
N LEU A 290 -9.73 -3.71 8.74
CA LEU A 290 -10.18 -2.93 7.60
C LEU A 290 -9.06 -2.00 7.13
N LEU A 291 -8.75 -2.03 5.84
CA LEU A 291 -7.78 -1.15 5.20
C LEU A 291 -8.49 -0.37 4.09
N ASN A 292 -8.47 0.94 4.16
CA ASN A 292 -9.09 1.81 3.15
C ASN A 292 -8.01 2.58 2.39
N ASP A 293 -7.99 2.47 1.06
CA ASP A 293 -7.20 3.36 0.21
C ASP A 293 -8.03 4.58 -0.20
N GLU A 294 -7.38 5.74 -0.32
CA GLU A 294 -8.00 7.03 -0.63
C GLU A 294 -9.22 7.35 0.28
N ALA A 295 -9.01 7.16 1.56
CA ALA A 295 -10.05 7.18 2.58
C ALA A 295 -10.73 8.56 2.80
N HIS A 296 -10.29 9.61 2.12
CA HIS A 296 -10.98 10.91 2.16
C HIS A 296 -12.42 10.85 1.62
N HIS A 297 -12.79 9.78 0.94
CA HIS A 297 -14.17 9.51 0.52
C HIS A 297 -15.07 8.95 1.64
N ILE A 298 -14.51 8.52 2.79
CA ILE A 298 -15.26 7.83 3.87
C ILE A 298 -15.84 8.79 4.91
N HIS A 299 -15.40 10.02 4.96
CA HIS A 299 -15.42 10.87 6.15
C HIS A 299 -16.69 11.68 6.42
N ASP A 300 -17.75 11.41 5.71
CA ASP A 300 -19.06 11.89 6.11
C ASP A 300 -19.81 10.72 6.79
N PRO A 301 -20.19 10.84 8.10
CA PRO A 301 -20.98 9.81 8.78
C PRO A 301 -22.34 9.54 8.11
N GLN A 302 -22.81 10.47 7.29
CA GLN A 302 -24.03 10.32 6.51
C GLN A 302 -23.76 9.54 5.20
N MET A 303 -22.51 9.45 4.78
CA MET A 303 -22.11 8.72 3.58
C MET A 303 -22.32 7.21 3.75
N ALA A 304 -22.75 6.58 2.68
CA ALA A 304 -23.02 5.16 2.66
C ALA A 304 -21.78 4.30 2.98
N TRP A 305 -20.56 4.78 2.69
CA TRP A 305 -19.33 4.08 3.03
C TRP A 305 -19.13 3.95 4.55
N PHE A 306 -19.22 5.05 5.30
CA PHE A 306 -19.12 5.01 6.76
C PHE A 306 -20.19 4.11 7.36
N LYS A 307 -21.46 4.26 6.92
CA LYS A 307 -22.57 3.42 7.36
C LYS A 307 -22.35 1.93 7.11
N SER A 308 -21.76 1.58 5.97
CA SER A 308 -21.43 0.17 5.68
C SER A 308 -20.38 -0.39 6.63
N ILE A 309 -19.37 0.39 6.99
CA ILE A 309 -18.36 -0.02 7.99
C ILE A 309 -19.01 -0.14 9.38
N GLU A 310 -19.86 0.80 9.75
CA GLU A 310 -20.62 0.76 11.00
C GLU A 310 -21.53 -0.47 11.06
N ASP A 311 -22.21 -0.82 9.97
CA ASP A 311 -23.02 -2.02 9.88
C ASP A 311 -22.19 -3.31 10.06
N ILE A 312 -20.99 -3.36 9.44
CA ILE A 312 -20.04 -4.46 9.63
C ILE A 312 -19.64 -4.57 11.11
N HIS A 313 -19.26 -3.45 11.72
CA HIS A 313 -18.90 -3.41 13.15
C HIS A 313 -20.06 -3.90 14.03
N ASN A 314 -21.26 -3.39 13.81
CA ASN A 314 -22.44 -3.76 14.57
C ASN A 314 -22.81 -5.25 14.41
N ARG A 315 -22.70 -5.81 13.20
CA ARG A 315 -22.93 -7.24 12.96
C ARG A 315 -21.91 -8.12 13.67
N LEU A 316 -20.62 -7.73 13.65
CA LEU A 316 -19.58 -8.44 14.41
C LEU A 316 -19.85 -8.37 15.92
N LYS A 317 -20.22 -7.18 16.43
CA LYS A 317 -20.53 -6.98 17.85
C LYS A 317 -21.74 -7.82 18.33
N HIS A 318 -22.76 -8.00 17.51
CA HIS A 318 -23.88 -8.89 17.83
C HIS A 318 -23.50 -10.36 18.01
N LYS A 319 -22.33 -10.76 17.51
CA LYS A 319 -21.78 -12.11 17.66
C LYS A 319 -20.71 -12.18 18.76
N ASP A 320 -20.61 -11.19 19.63
CA ASP A 320 -19.49 -11.01 20.57
C ASP A 320 -18.11 -10.97 19.90
N LYS A 321 -18.07 -10.51 18.64
CA LYS A 321 -16.90 -10.32 17.80
C LYS A 321 -16.66 -8.82 17.58
N PHE A 322 -15.58 -8.46 16.91
CA PHE A 322 -15.24 -7.05 16.76
C PHE A 322 -14.49 -6.72 15.46
N LEU A 323 -14.59 -5.47 15.07
CA LEU A 323 -13.68 -4.86 14.12
C LEU A 323 -12.39 -4.50 14.87
N SER A 324 -11.33 -5.27 14.61
CA SER A 324 -10.08 -5.21 15.39
C SER A 324 -9.35 -3.89 15.20
N LEU A 325 -9.24 -3.45 13.96
CA LEU A 325 -8.53 -2.25 13.56
C LEU A 325 -9.05 -1.75 12.23
N GLN A 326 -9.21 -0.45 12.10
CA GLN A 326 -9.39 0.24 10.82
C GLN A 326 -8.20 1.14 10.58
N VAL A 327 -7.57 1.02 9.40
CA VAL A 327 -6.49 1.91 8.95
C VAL A 327 -6.90 2.56 7.64
N ASP A 328 -6.95 3.87 7.66
CA ASP A 328 -7.34 4.71 6.54
C ASP A 328 -6.09 5.37 5.94
N MET A 329 -5.84 5.14 4.66
CA MET A 329 -4.75 5.76 3.91
C MET A 329 -5.29 6.86 3.00
N THR A 330 -4.72 8.05 3.09
CA THR A 330 -5.12 9.17 2.22
C THR A 330 -3.99 10.17 2.03
N ALA A 331 -4.00 10.88 0.90
CA ALA A 331 -3.14 12.05 0.71
C ALA A 331 -3.75 13.32 1.35
N THR A 332 -5.08 13.35 1.49
CA THR A 332 -5.84 14.54 1.89
C THR A 332 -6.85 14.21 3.00
N PRO A 333 -6.44 14.19 4.28
CA PRO A 333 -7.30 13.83 5.39
C PRO A 333 -8.21 15.01 5.80
N LYS A 334 -9.04 15.48 4.88
CA LYS A 334 -9.95 16.61 5.10
C LYS A 334 -11.39 16.24 4.77
N HIS A 335 -12.30 16.69 5.62
CA HIS A 335 -13.73 16.68 5.33
C HIS A 335 -14.09 17.69 4.22
N ASN A 336 -15.28 17.57 3.65
CA ASN A 336 -15.79 18.50 2.65
C ASN A 336 -15.86 19.96 3.15
N ASN A 337 -15.96 20.17 4.45
CA ASN A 337 -15.93 21.50 5.10
C ASN A 337 -14.50 22.01 5.37
N GLY A 338 -13.46 21.26 4.97
CA GLY A 338 -12.05 21.61 5.15
C GLY A 338 -11.45 21.22 6.51
N ALA A 339 -12.23 20.67 7.45
CA ALA A 339 -11.73 20.20 8.74
C ALA A 339 -10.85 18.94 8.54
N ILE A 340 -9.75 18.86 9.29
CA ILE A 340 -8.83 17.69 9.27
C ILE A 340 -9.43 16.54 10.08
N PHE A 341 -9.18 15.31 9.65
CA PHE A 341 -9.58 14.11 10.40
C PHE A 341 -8.81 14.00 11.70
N VAL A 342 -9.54 14.04 12.80
CA VAL A 342 -8.95 14.00 14.16
C VAL A 342 -8.18 12.71 14.43
N GLN A 343 -8.52 11.61 13.75
CA GLN A 343 -7.88 10.29 13.87
C GLN A 343 -6.52 10.20 13.17
N THR A 344 -6.02 11.30 12.59
CA THR A 344 -4.74 11.29 11.87
C THR A 344 -3.59 11.12 12.86
N ILE A 345 -2.86 10.01 12.72
CA ILE A 345 -1.75 9.64 13.60
C ILE A 345 -0.37 9.82 12.96
N SER A 346 -0.30 9.89 11.63
CA SER A 346 0.92 10.16 10.88
C SER A 346 0.61 11.10 9.74
N ASP A 347 1.49 12.05 9.48
CA ASP A 347 1.37 13.07 8.44
C ASP A 347 2.70 13.26 7.72
N TYR A 348 2.73 12.86 6.45
CA TYR A 348 3.86 13.11 5.56
C TYR A 348 3.38 13.93 4.35
N PRO A 349 3.46 15.28 4.45
CA PRO A 349 2.92 16.20 3.46
C PRO A 349 3.76 16.24 2.19
N LEU A 350 3.19 16.78 1.12
CA LEU A 350 3.85 16.87 -0.19
C LEU A 350 5.14 17.69 -0.14
N VAL A 351 5.22 18.71 0.70
CA VAL A 351 6.45 19.51 0.88
C VAL A 351 7.63 18.65 1.36
N GLU A 352 7.40 17.77 2.31
CA GLU A 352 8.44 16.84 2.79
C GLU A 352 8.78 15.79 1.73
N ALA A 353 7.77 15.28 1.00
CA ALA A 353 7.97 14.31 -0.07
C ALA A 353 8.83 14.87 -1.23
N ILE A 354 8.61 16.13 -1.60
CA ILE A 354 9.44 16.83 -2.59
C ILE A 354 10.87 17.03 -2.05
N SER A 355 10.98 17.51 -0.84
CA SER A 355 12.28 17.87 -0.25
C SER A 355 13.17 16.67 0.06
N GLN A 356 12.57 15.51 0.35
CA GLN A 356 13.27 14.24 0.47
C GLN A 356 13.41 13.48 -0.87
N ASN A 357 13.16 14.12 -1.99
CA ASN A 357 13.27 13.47 -3.30
C ASN A 357 12.41 12.20 -3.47
N VAL A 358 11.31 12.05 -2.71
CA VAL A 358 10.38 10.93 -2.89
C VAL A 358 9.54 11.10 -4.15
N VAL A 359 9.26 12.36 -4.51
CA VAL A 359 8.51 12.76 -5.71
C VAL A 359 9.26 13.85 -6.45
N LYS A 360 8.84 14.12 -7.71
CA LYS A 360 9.42 15.16 -8.55
C LYS A 360 9.16 16.56 -8.01
N HIS A 361 10.07 17.49 -8.36
CA HIS A 361 9.93 18.92 -8.10
C HIS A 361 9.12 19.58 -9.23
N PRO A 362 8.00 20.26 -8.94
CA PRO A 362 7.29 21.04 -9.93
C PRO A 362 8.05 22.33 -10.25
N VAL A 363 8.21 22.63 -11.53
CA VAL A 363 8.89 23.84 -12.04
C VAL A 363 7.94 24.65 -12.89
N LEU A 364 7.83 25.95 -12.59
CA LEU A 364 6.94 26.88 -13.27
C LEU A 364 7.71 27.80 -14.21
N PRO A 365 7.06 28.38 -15.22
CA PRO A 365 7.66 29.43 -16.03
C PRO A 365 7.95 30.67 -15.18
N ASP A 366 9.11 31.30 -15.40
CA ASP A 366 9.45 32.58 -14.80
C ASP A 366 8.56 33.71 -15.34
N SER A 367 8.67 34.88 -14.75
CA SER A 367 7.83 36.04 -15.13
C SER A 367 8.02 36.44 -16.61
N ALA A 368 9.22 36.29 -17.14
CA ALA A 368 9.53 36.64 -18.55
C ALA A 368 8.91 35.62 -19.53
N SER A 369 8.94 34.34 -19.19
CA SER A 369 8.31 33.27 -19.97
C SER A 369 6.77 33.35 -19.85
N ARG A 370 6.24 33.61 -18.64
CA ARG A 370 4.80 33.77 -18.45
C ARG A 370 4.22 34.97 -19.19
N ALA A 371 4.94 36.08 -19.27
CA ALA A 371 4.52 37.27 -20.00
C ALA A 371 4.36 37.07 -21.53
N LYS A 372 4.92 35.99 -22.08
CA LYS A 372 4.77 35.61 -23.51
C LYS A 372 3.53 34.76 -23.76
N LEU A 373 2.89 34.25 -22.69
CA LEU A 373 1.71 33.43 -22.78
C LEU A 373 0.46 34.32 -22.75
N SER A 374 -0.46 34.07 -23.64
CA SER A 374 -1.72 34.81 -23.71
C SER A 374 -2.85 33.95 -24.21
N GLU A 375 -4.06 34.17 -23.68
CA GLU A 375 -5.27 33.64 -24.30
C GLU A 375 -5.62 34.47 -25.51
N ARG A 376 -5.49 33.88 -26.70
CA ARG A 376 -5.82 34.56 -27.95
C ARG A 376 -7.33 34.69 -28.09
N GLN A 377 -7.77 35.75 -28.76
CA GLN A 377 -9.18 35.93 -29.12
C GLN A 377 -9.55 35.00 -30.29
N SER A 378 -10.00 33.79 -29.96
CA SER A 378 -10.51 32.82 -30.92
C SER A 378 -11.65 32.01 -30.32
N SER A 379 -12.60 31.61 -31.16
CA SER A 379 -13.66 30.67 -30.81
C SER A 379 -13.19 29.20 -30.81
N LYS A 380 -12.03 28.94 -31.44
CA LYS A 380 -11.42 27.61 -31.44
C LYS A 380 -10.52 27.46 -30.23
N TYR A 381 -10.75 26.43 -29.47
CA TYR A 381 -10.04 26.12 -28.20
C TYR A 381 -8.52 26.05 -28.39
N THR A 382 -8.06 25.32 -29.41
CA THR A 382 -6.64 25.14 -29.70
C THR A 382 -5.96 26.44 -30.19
N GLU A 383 -6.67 27.33 -30.89
CA GLU A 383 -6.14 28.65 -31.26
C GLU A 383 -6.10 29.58 -30.06
N LYS A 384 -7.13 29.53 -29.20
CA LYS A 384 -7.19 30.32 -27.97
C LYS A 384 -5.99 30.03 -27.05
N TYR A 385 -5.64 28.76 -26.86
CA TYR A 385 -4.59 28.32 -25.96
C TYR A 385 -3.28 27.90 -26.67
N ALA A 386 -3.07 28.35 -27.90
CA ALA A 386 -1.93 27.97 -28.73
C ALA A 386 -0.57 28.24 -28.05
N ASP A 387 -0.43 29.37 -27.36
CA ASP A 387 0.84 29.75 -26.71
C ASP A 387 1.21 28.77 -25.60
N TYR A 388 0.24 28.33 -24.80
CA TYR A 388 0.43 27.33 -23.72
C TYR A 388 0.75 25.96 -24.29
N LEU A 389 0.04 25.52 -25.34
CA LEU A 389 0.28 24.24 -26.00
C LEU A 389 1.68 24.20 -26.61
N ASN A 390 2.08 25.26 -27.34
CA ASN A 390 3.39 25.32 -27.97
C ASN A 390 4.52 25.32 -26.97
N LEU A 391 4.39 26.07 -25.86
CA LEU A 391 5.40 26.06 -24.80
C LEU A 391 5.49 24.66 -24.14
N GLY A 392 4.35 24.02 -23.89
CA GLY A 392 4.32 22.67 -23.33
C GLY A 392 4.95 21.63 -24.26
N ILE A 393 4.69 21.69 -25.57
CA ILE A 393 5.33 20.82 -26.57
C ILE A 393 6.85 21.04 -26.58
N GLU A 394 7.29 22.29 -26.52
CA GLU A 394 8.71 22.63 -26.53
C GLU A 394 9.44 22.13 -25.32
N GLU A 395 8.89 22.34 -24.10
CA GLU A 395 9.47 21.85 -22.85
C GLU A 395 9.49 20.31 -22.83
N TRP A 396 8.40 19.65 -23.28
CA TRP A 396 8.37 18.20 -23.38
C TRP A 396 9.43 17.67 -24.37
N ARG A 397 9.57 18.29 -25.54
CA ARG A 397 10.54 17.83 -26.54
C ARG A 397 11.98 17.90 -26.03
N LYS A 398 12.31 18.96 -25.31
CA LYS A 398 13.62 19.08 -24.64
C LYS A 398 13.81 18.00 -23.58
N ALA A 399 12.83 17.82 -22.72
CA ALA A 399 12.86 16.78 -21.70
C ALA A 399 12.96 15.39 -22.33
N TYR A 400 12.19 15.13 -23.41
CA TYR A 400 12.24 13.86 -24.13
C TYR A 400 13.65 13.56 -24.64
N GLY A 401 14.32 14.50 -25.28
CA GLY A 401 15.66 14.31 -25.83
C GLY A 401 16.75 14.09 -24.73
N GLU A 402 16.56 14.64 -23.54
CA GLU A 402 17.49 14.39 -22.44
C GLU A 402 17.21 13.06 -21.72
N HIS A 403 15.96 12.74 -21.47
CA HIS A 403 15.60 11.48 -20.80
C HIS A 403 15.78 10.24 -21.71
N GLU A 404 15.65 10.40 -23.04
CA GLU A 404 15.94 9.33 -23.99
C GLU A 404 17.40 8.86 -23.91
N LYS A 405 18.35 9.76 -23.62
CA LYS A 405 19.78 9.41 -23.38
C LYS A 405 19.97 8.52 -22.15
N LEU A 406 19.02 8.57 -21.22
CA LEU A 406 19.00 7.81 -19.97
C LEU A 406 18.01 6.62 -20.07
N ASP A 407 17.68 6.19 -21.28
CA ASP A 407 16.73 5.11 -21.57
C ASP A 407 15.35 5.29 -20.88
N LYS A 408 14.87 6.54 -20.81
CA LYS A 408 13.55 6.87 -20.29
C LYS A 408 12.72 7.65 -21.30
N LYS A 409 11.47 7.24 -21.45
CA LYS A 409 10.51 7.86 -22.37
C LYS A 409 9.71 8.94 -21.64
N ALA A 410 9.99 10.22 -21.92
CA ALA A 410 9.26 11.34 -21.32
C ALA A 410 7.85 11.49 -21.89
N ILE A 411 6.86 11.76 -21.03
CA ILE A 411 5.44 11.88 -21.39
C ILE A 411 4.96 13.32 -21.19
N LEU A 412 4.27 13.85 -22.24
CA LEU A 412 3.51 15.09 -22.17
C LEU A 412 2.10 14.81 -21.65
N PHE A 413 1.66 15.57 -20.66
CA PHE A 413 0.29 15.48 -20.15
C PHE A 413 -0.47 16.80 -20.37
N VAL A 414 -1.60 16.75 -21.06
CA VAL A 414 -2.44 17.94 -21.32
C VAL A 414 -3.83 17.77 -20.74
N MET A 415 -4.26 18.74 -19.94
CA MET A 415 -5.60 18.78 -19.35
C MET A 415 -6.48 19.80 -20.05
N THR A 416 -7.70 19.40 -20.37
CA THR A 416 -8.72 20.23 -21.00
C THR A 416 -9.99 20.29 -20.15
N ASP A 417 -10.94 21.11 -20.53
CA ASP A 417 -12.19 21.34 -19.78
C ASP A 417 -13.34 20.41 -20.19
N ASP A 418 -13.37 19.95 -21.45
CA ASP A 418 -14.41 19.03 -21.94
C ASP A 418 -13.87 18.01 -22.96
N THR A 419 -14.71 17.03 -23.32
CA THR A 419 -14.36 15.92 -24.21
C THR A 419 -14.11 16.36 -25.65
N LYS A 420 -14.82 17.38 -26.14
CA LYS A 420 -14.65 17.91 -27.50
C LYS A 420 -13.30 18.66 -27.60
N ASN A 421 -13.02 19.49 -26.60
CA ASN A 421 -11.76 20.22 -26.55
C ASN A 421 -10.57 19.27 -26.36
N CYS A 422 -10.78 18.13 -25.69
CA CYS A 422 -9.80 17.05 -25.57
C CYS A 422 -9.46 16.45 -26.94
N ASP A 423 -10.47 16.13 -27.77
CA ASP A 423 -10.29 15.63 -29.13
C ASP A 423 -9.62 16.69 -30.05
N ASP A 424 -10.06 17.96 -29.95
CA ASP A 424 -9.50 19.06 -30.74
C ASP A 424 -8.01 19.30 -30.38
N VAL A 425 -7.64 19.23 -29.10
CA VAL A 425 -6.24 19.34 -28.65
C VAL A 425 -5.41 18.15 -29.11
N ALA A 426 -5.94 16.95 -29.04
CA ALA A 426 -5.23 15.77 -29.52
C ALA A 426 -4.94 15.86 -31.02
N GLU A 427 -5.89 16.31 -31.82
CA GLU A 427 -5.69 16.53 -33.25
C GLU A 427 -4.69 17.67 -33.53
N TYR A 428 -4.73 18.74 -32.75
CA TYR A 428 -3.75 19.82 -32.81
C TYR A 428 -2.33 19.29 -32.54
N LEU A 429 -2.13 18.50 -31.52
CA LEU A 429 -0.83 17.91 -31.20
C LEU A 429 -0.32 17.02 -32.33
N LYS A 430 -1.18 16.16 -32.89
CA LYS A 430 -0.83 15.27 -34.01
C LYS A 430 -0.44 16.01 -35.27
N THR A 431 -1.09 17.15 -35.54
CA THR A 431 -0.87 17.93 -36.75
C THR A 431 0.29 18.91 -36.62
N THR A 432 0.49 19.50 -35.44
CA THR A 432 1.49 20.53 -35.19
C THR A 432 2.85 19.96 -34.83
N CYS A 433 2.87 18.79 -34.16
CA CYS A 433 4.11 18.16 -33.71
C CYS A 433 4.32 16.82 -34.43
N PRO A 434 5.28 16.73 -35.37
CA PRO A 434 5.55 15.48 -36.11
C PRO A 434 5.87 14.29 -35.18
N ASP A 435 6.53 14.55 -34.05
CA ASP A 435 6.90 13.54 -33.07
C ASP A 435 5.69 12.91 -32.34
N LEU A 436 4.53 13.59 -32.42
CA LEU A 436 3.27 13.17 -31.78
C LEU A 436 2.21 12.70 -32.79
N LYS A 437 2.53 12.60 -34.08
CA LYS A 437 1.56 12.29 -35.13
C LYS A 437 0.67 11.09 -34.83
N ASP A 438 1.26 9.98 -34.40
CA ASP A 438 0.57 8.74 -34.04
C ASP A 438 0.78 8.36 -32.57
N ALA A 439 1.20 9.33 -31.74
CA ALA A 439 1.70 9.11 -30.39
C ALA A 439 0.90 9.82 -29.29
N VAL A 440 -0.36 10.18 -29.57
CA VAL A 440 -1.25 10.84 -28.61
C VAL A 440 -2.34 9.89 -28.15
N LEU A 441 -2.37 9.60 -26.85
CA LEU A 441 -3.42 8.86 -26.17
C LEU A 441 -4.48 9.84 -25.66
N VAL A 442 -5.73 9.64 -26.05
CA VAL A 442 -6.87 10.44 -25.58
C VAL A 442 -7.63 9.66 -24.53
N ILE A 443 -7.80 10.25 -23.35
CA ILE A 443 -8.50 9.62 -22.24
C ILE A 443 -9.68 10.48 -21.82
N HIS A 444 -10.84 10.18 -22.37
CA HIS A 444 -12.11 10.68 -21.90
C HIS A 444 -13.23 9.67 -22.20
N THR A 445 -14.32 9.77 -21.46
CA THR A 445 -15.56 9.09 -21.79
C THR A 445 -16.58 10.13 -22.24
N LYS A 446 -17.42 9.75 -23.21
CA LYS A 446 -18.49 10.63 -23.73
C LYS A 446 -19.52 11.05 -22.67
N ASN A 447 -19.43 10.52 -21.46
CA ASN A 447 -20.26 10.84 -20.31
C ASN A 447 -19.39 11.51 -19.22
N ASN A 448 -19.20 12.81 -19.28
CA ASN A 448 -18.58 13.66 -18.26
C ASN A 448 -17.21 13.20 -17.69
N GLY A 449 -16.39 12.49 -18.48
CA GLY A 449 -15.06 12.06 -18.03
C GLY A 449 -15.05 10.82 -17.12
N GLU A 450 -16.19 10.19 -16.91
CA GLU A 450 -16.30 8.99 -16.10
C GLU A 450 -16.07 7.72 -16.91
N ILE A 451 -15.09 6.92 -16.48
CA ILE A 451 -14.95 5.55 -16.93
C ILE A 451 -15.97 4.73 -16.13
N SER A 452 -17.23 4.71 -16.57
CA SER A 452 -18.27 3.88 -15.95
C SER A 452 -18.04 2.39 -16.25
N GLU A 453 -18.35 1.51 -15.31
CA GLU A 453 -18.34 0.07 -15.54
C GLU A 453 -19.35 -0.29 -16.64
N ALA A 454 -18.86 -0.58 -17.84
CA ALA A 454 -19.67 -1.19 -18.88
C ALA A 454 -19.84 -2.68 -18.55
N LYS A 455 -21.06 -3.10 -18.23
CA LYS A 455 -21.36 -4.45 -17.72
C LYS A 455 -21.14 -5.58 -18.74
N SER A 456 -21.07 -5.30 -20.04
CA SER A 456 -20.79 -6.32 -21.07
C SER A 456 -20.56 -5.71 -22.46
N GLY A 457 -19.89 -6.45 -23.36
CA GLY A 457 -19.77 -6.15 -24.79
C GLY A 457 -18.58 -5.26 -25.17
N LYS A 458 -18.58 -4.78 -26.43
CA LYS A 458 -17.47 -4.01 -27.03
C LYS A 458 -17.02 -2.81 -26.21
N LYS A 459 -17.89 -2.15 -25.48
CA LYS A 459 -17.53 -1.01 -24.63
C LYS A 459 -16.65 -1.40 -23.44
N LYS A 460 -16.83 -2.60 -22.89
CA LYS A 460 -15.96 -3.12 -21.81
C LYS A 460 -14.56 -3.40 -22.34
N GLU A 461 -14.46 -4.04 -23.50
CA GLU A 461 -13.17 -4.33 -24.16
C GLU A 461 -12.42 -3.05 -24.55
N GLU A 462 -13.13 -2.03 -25.05
CA GLU A 462 -12.53 -0.72 -25.36
C GLU A 462 -11.99 -0.01 -24.12
N LEU A 463 -12.71 -0.07 -23.00
CA LEU A 463 -12.28 0.50 -21.73
C LEU A 463 -11.08 -0.24 -21.13
N GLU A 464 -11.09 -1.57 -21.16
CA GLU A 464 -9.97 -2.39 -20.71
C GLU A 464 -8.72 -2.12 -21.55
N LYS A 465 -8.89 -1.96 -22.88
CA LYS A 465 -7.80 -1.59 -23.78
C LYS A 465 -7.23 -0.21 -23.46
N LEU A 466 -8.08 0.79 -23.22
CA LEU A 466 -7.65 2.14 -22.85
C LEU A 466 -6.90 2.15 -21.50
N ARG A 467 -7.39 1.40 -20.51
CA ARG A 467 -6.72 1.24 -19.22
C ARG A 467 -5.34 0.62 -19.38
N LYS A 468 -5.27 -0.48 -20.14
CA LYS A 468 -4.00 -1.14 -20.41
C LYS A 468 -3.02 -0.21 -21.11
N GLN A 469 -3.44 0.49 -22.17
CA GLN A 469 -2.63 1.46 -22.89
C GLN A 469 -2.15 2.61 -21.99
N SER A 470 -3.01 3.06 -21.06
CA SER A 470 -2.67 4.11 -20.11
C SER A 470 -1.63 3.66 -19.08
N ASN A 471 -1.76 2.45 -18.56
CA ASN A 471 -0.82 1.92 -17.55
C ASN A 471 0.54 1.53 -18.16
N GLU A 472 0.54 1.16 -19.44
CA GLU A 472 1.76 0.74 -20.16
C GLU A 472 2.44 1.89 -20.92
N ILE A 473 1.96 3.13 -20.79
CA ILE A 473 2.45 4.27 -21.58
C ILE A 473 3.93 4.57 -21.35
N ASP A 474 4.43 4.31 -20.15
CA ASP A 474 5.83 4.49 -19.77
C ASP A 474 6.78 3.54 -20.50
N ASN A 475 6.29 2.42 -21.01
CA ASN A 475 7.08 1.42 -21.70
C ASN A 475 7.44 1.88 -23.12
N TRP A 476 8.62 1.53 -23.59
CA TRP A 476 9.07 1.81 -24.98
C TRP A 476 8.20 1.13 -26.04
N ASP A 477 7.61 -0.02 -25.74
CA ASP A 477 6.70 -0.74 -26.64
C ASP A 477 5.38 0.01 -26.88
N SER A 478 5.00 0.91 -26.01
CA SER A 478 3.84 1.77 -26.19
C SER A 478 4.16 2.87 -27.20
N PRO A 479 3.33 3.08 -28.24
CA PRO A 479 3.55 4.13 -29.24
C PRO A 479 3.31 5.54 -28.68
N TYR A 480 2.62 5.66 -27.56
CA TYR A 480 2.16 6.94 -27.03
C TYR A 480 3.27 7.68 -26.28
N LYS A 481 3.35 9.00 -26.53
CA LYS A 481 4.28 9.97 -25.92
C LYS A 481 3.56 11.13 -25.25
N ALA A 482 2.28 11.27 -25.54
CA ALA A 482 1.44 12.31 -24.95
C ALA A 482 0.09 11.76 -24.54
N ILE A 483 -0.48 12.35 -23.49
CA ILE A 483 -1.83 12.08 -23.01
C ILE A 483 -2.61 13.38 -23.03
N VAL A 484 -3.83 13.32 -23.55
CA VAL A 484 -4.80 14.41 -23.45
C VAL A 484 -6.03 13.90 -22.70
N SER A 485 -6.41 14.60 -21.63
CA SER A 485 -7.53 14.19 -20.77
C SER A 485 -8.36 15.40 -20.34
N VAL A 486 -9.63 15.20 -20.06
CA VAL A 486 -10.52 16.26 -19.55
C VAL A 486 -10.19 16.67 -18.12
N MET A 487 -9.65 15.75 -17.34
CA MET A 487 -9.19 16.02 -15.98
C MET A 487 -7.87 15.32 -15.79
N MET A 488 -7.10 15.73 -14.78
CA MET A 488 -6.00 14.89 -14.36
C MET A 488 -6.58 13.53 -14.01
N LEU A 489 -6.04 12.50 -14.62
CA LEU A 489 -6.59 11.15 -14.60
C LEU A 489 -6.99 10.74 -13.18
N LYS A 490 -8.17 10.12 -13.08
CA LYS A 490 -8.76 9.72 -11.80
C LYS A 490 -7.82 8.82 -10.98
N GLU A 491 -8.13 8.64 -9.72
CA GLU A 491 -7.43 7.77 -8.78
C GLU A 491 -7.13 6.38 -9.40
N GLY A 492 -5.96 5.85 -9.06
CA GLY A 492 -5.49 4.56 -9.57
C GLY A 492 -4.54 4.63 -10.77
N TRP A 493 -4.37 5.80 -11.40
CA TRP A 493 -3.45 5.95 -12.51
C TRP A 493 -1.99 6.07 -12.03
N ASP A 494 -1.08 5.29 -12.63
CA ASP A 494 0.30 5.14 -12.18
C ASP A 494 1.31 5.37 -13.31
N VAL A 495 1.32 6.57 -13.91
CA VAL A 495 2.32 6.97 -14.89
C VAL A 495 3.46 7.71 -14.19
N LYS A 496 4.68 7.23 -14.41
CA LYS A 496 5.90 7.75 -13.76
C LYS A 496 6.65 8.74 -14.63
N ASN A 497 6.53 8.60 -15.94
CA ASN A 497 7.36 9.30 -16.91
C ASN A 497 6.81 10.66 -17.36
N VAL A 498 5.85 11.25 -16.65
CA VAL A 498 5.37 12.60 -16.94
C VAL A 498 6.48 13.61 -16.61
N THR A 499 6.89 14.38 -17.62
CA THR A 499 7.91 15.44 -17.50
C THR A 499 7.35 16.83 -17.75
N THR A 500 6.20 16.91 -18.40
CA THR A 500 5.56 18.21 -18.71
C THR A 500 4.04 18.09 -18.55
N ILE A 501 3.46 19.04 -17.83
CA ILE A 501 2.02 19.17 -17.60
C ILE A 501 1.56 20.48 -18.21
N VAL A 502 0.50 20.44 -19.05
CA VAL A 502 -0.17 21.61 -19.60
C VAL A 502 -1.61 21.65 -19.10
N GLY A 503 -1.96 22.66 -18.31
CA GLY A 503 -3.30 22.85 -17.76
C GLY A 503 -4.07 23.96 -18.48
N LEU A 504 -5.09 23.57 -19.25
CA LEU A 504 -5.93 24.52 -20.01
C LEU A 504 -7.32 24.72 -19.38
N ARG A 505 -7.58 24.00 -18.29
CA ARG A 505 -8.87 24.05 -17.61
C ARG A 505 -8.90 25.19 -16.59
N PRO A 506 -9.95 26.05 -16.60
CA PRO A 506 -10.20 26.95 -15.49
C PRO A 506 -10.66 26.13 -14.27
N TYR A 507 -9.89 26.17 -13.20
CA TYR A 507 -10.33 25.64 -11.91
C TYR A 507 -11.08 26.75 -11.18
N ALA A 508 -12.39 26.59 -10.97
CA ALA A 508 -13.14 27.48 -10.10
C ALA A 508 -12.75 27.23 -8.64
N ALA A 509 -12.66 28.27 -7.85
CA ALA A 509 -12.35 28.18 -6.40
C ALA A 509 -13.32 27.29 -5.59
N GLN A 510 -14.43 26.86 -6.21
CA GLN A 510 -15.43 25.94 -5.63
C GLN A 510 -15.19 24.47 -5.99
N SER A 511 -14.16 24.14 -6.78
CA SER A 511 -13.85 22.70 -6.97
C SER A 511 -13.17 22.18 -5.72
N ASN A 512 -13.77 21.18 -5.07
CA ASN A 512 -13.18 20.46 -3.92
C ASN A 512 -11.94 19.63 -4.27
N ILE A 513 -11.38 19.82 -5.48
CA ILE A 513 -10.17 19.13 -5.94
C ILE A 513 -8.97 19.91 -5.45
N LEU A 514 -8.14 19.29 -4.65
CA LEU A 514 -6.93 19.91 -4.13
C LEU A 514 -5.78 19.85 -5.15
N PRO A 515 -4.94 20.91 -5.25
CA PRO A 515 -3.77 20.93 -6.13
C PRO A 515 -2.84 19.74 -5.91
N GLU A 516 -2.69 19.32 -4.67
CA GLU A 516 -1.91 18.17 -4.28
C GLU A 516 -2.37 16.87 -4.95
N GLN A 517 -3.67 16.64 -5.05
CA GLN A 517 -4.22 15.47 -5.74
C GLN A 517 -4.00 15.53 -7.25
N THR A 518 -4.11 16.73 -7.80
CA THR A 518 -3.96 16.95 -9.24
C THR A 518 -2.50 16.83 -9.67
N LEU A 519 -1.60 17.54 -9.04
CA LEU A 519 -0.18 17.50 -9.36
C LEU A 519 0.48 16.20 -8.92
N GLY A 520 0.15 15.69 -7.74
CA GLY A 520 0.82 14.55 -7.12
C GLY A 520 0.92 13.31 -8.02
N ARG A 521 -0.02 13.14 -8.95
CA ARG A 521 0.05 12.03 -9.93
C ARG A 521 1.13 12.23 -10.98
N GLY A 522 1.37 13.48 -11.41
CA GLY A 522 2.45 13.83 -12.32
C GLY A 522 3.82 13.93 -11.64
N LEU A 523 3.85 13.96 -10.31
CA LEU A 523 5.10 14.09 -9.55
C LEU A 523 5.78 12.74 -9.23
N ARG A 524 5.24 11.60 -9.66
CA ARG A 524 5.87 10.30 -9.42
C ARG A 524 7.24 10.20 -10.06
N LYS A 525 8.20 9.61 -9.35
CA LYS A 525 9.57 9.45 -9.84
C LYS A 525 9.68 8.53 -11.05
N MET A 526 10.50 8.91 -12.01
CA MET A 526 10.87 8.15 -13.20
C MET A 526 12.06 7.21 -12.96
N TYR A 527 12.95 7.58 -12.01
CA TYR A 527 14.16 6.86 -11.65
C TYR A 527 14.08 6.32 -10.22
N PRO A 528 13.21 5.32 -9.95
CA PRO A 528 13.11 4.74 -8.62
C PRO A 528 14.43 4.04 -8.24
N GLY A 529 14.85 4.19 -6.98
CA GLY A 529 16.12 3.64 -6.49
C GLY A 529 17.34 4.56 -6.66
N TYR A 530 17.18 5.70 -7.35
CA TYR A 530 18.21 6.73 -7.41
C TYR A 530 17.83 7.90 -6.49
N ASP A 531 18.76 8.33 -5.66
CA ASP A 531 18.59 9.52 -4.81
C ASP A 531 18.98 10.78 -5.61
N VAL A 532 18.18 11.06 -6.64
CA VAL A 532 18.37 12.21 -7.53
C VAL A 532 17.12 13.09 -7.57
N GLU A 533 17.34 14.39 -7.75
CA GLU A 533 16.25 15.34 -7.96
C GLU A 533 15.66 15.16 -9.36
N GLU A 534 14.36 14.97 -9.44
CA GLU A 534 13.62 14.91 -10.68
C GLU A 534 12.64 16.08 -10.79
N TYR A 535 12.39 16.52 -12.01
CA TYR A 535 11.61 17.73 -12.27
C TYR A 535 10.43 17.46 -13.21
N VAL A 536 9.36 18.24 -13.03
CA VAL A 536 8.23 18.29 -13.95
C VAL A 536 7.91 19.76 -14.29
N SER A 537 7.94 20.09 -15.56
CA SER A 537 7.56 21.43 -16.05
C SER A 537 6.04 21.57 -16.04
N VAL A 538 5.52 22.61 -15.40
CA VAL A 538 4.09 22.88 -15.28
C VAL A 538 3.77 24.19 -15.97
N VAL A 539 2.94 24.13 -17.01
CA VAL A 539 2.51 25.27 -17.83
C VAL A 539 0.98 25.31 -17.85
N GLY A 540 0.37 26.47 -17.83
CA GLY A 540 -1.09 26.52 -17.93
C GLY A 540 -1.65 27.94 -17.93
N THR A 541 -2.97 28.04 -18.07
CA THR A 541 -3.71 29.28 -17.97
C THR A 541 -3.49 29.93 -16.60
N ASP A 542 -3.74 31.23 -16.48
CA ASP A 542 -3.56 31.93 -15.20
C ASP A 542 -4.38 31.27 -14.08
N ALA A 543 -5.62 30.89 -14.36
CA ALA A 543 -6.47 30.19 -13.38
C ALA A 543 -5.90 28.83 -12.96
N PHE A 544 -5.26 28.11 -13.88
CA PHE A 544 -4.57 26.85 -13.55
C PHE A 544 -3.31 27.12 -12.75
N MET A 545 -2.54 28.14 -13.11
CA MET A 545 -1.32 28.50 -12.39
C MET A 545 -1.60 28.99 -10.97
N ASP A 546 -2.66 29.81 -10.78
CA ASP A 546 -3.09 30.24 -9.45
C ASP A 546 -3.53 29.05 -8.58
N PHE A 547 -4.19 28.07 -9.19
CA PHE A 547 -4.54 26.80 -8.53
C PHE A 547 -3.27 26.01 -8.14
N VAL A 548 -2.31 25.86 -9.03
CA VAL A 548 -1.03 25.21 -8.73
C VAL A 548 -0.25 25.97 -7.65
N GLU A 549 -0.21 27.29 -7.77
CA GLU A 549 0.50 28.15 -6.80
C GLU A 549 -0.15 28.10 -5.40
N SER A 550 -1.43 27.76 -5.28
CA SER A 550 -2.08 27.59 -3.96
C SER A 550 -1.45 26.47 -3.11
N ILE A 551 -0.70 25.55 -3.71
CA ILE A 551 0.09 24.52 -2.99
C ILE A 551 1.19 25.15 -2.09
N GLN A 552 1.58 26.40 -2.38
CA GLN A 552 2.53 27.14 -1.53
C GLN A 552 1.97 27.40 -0.13
N SER A 553 0.63 27.42 0.02
CA SER A 553 0.00 27.49 1.34
C SER A 553 0.30 26.26 2.21
N GLU A 554 0.65 25.13 1.59
CA GLU A 554 1.09 23.91 2.25
C GLU A 554 2.63 23.83 2.42
N GLY A 555 3.35 24.94 2.17
CA GLY A 555 4.80 25.04 2.37
C GLY A 555 5.65 24.64 1.17
N VAL A 556 5.07 24.19 0.06
CA VAL A 556 5.81 23.80 -1.13
C VAL A 556 6.41 25.01 -1.82
N GLU A 557 7.73 25.06 -1.93
CA GLU A 557 8.40 26.06 -2.78
C GLU A 557 8.31 25.64 -4.24
N LEU A 558 7.75 26.54 -5.05
CA LEU A 558 7.66 26.33 -6.50
C LEU A 558 8.83 27.02 -7.17
N GLU A 559 9.72 26.24 -7.76
CA GLU A 559 10.81 26.77 -8.54
C GLU A 559 10.30 27.43 -9.84
N ARG A 560 10.86 28.60 -10.19
CA ARG A 560 10.57 29.30 -11.41
C ARG A 560 11.81 29.36 -12.28
N LYS A 561 11.67 28.97 -13.55
CA LYS A 561 12.77 29.03 -14.53
C LYS A 561 12.33 29.62 -15.84
N ALA A 562 13.28 30.12 -16.63
CA ALA A 562 13.07 30.47 -18.02
C ALA A 562 12.66 29.22 -18.82
N MET A 563 11.56 29.30 -19.55
CA MET A 563 11.04 28.23 -20.42
C MET A 563 10.95 28.74 -21.85
N GLY A 564 10.95 27.83 -22.83
CA GLY A 564 10.82 28.14 -24.24
C GLY A 564 12.15 28.09 -24.99
N GLU A 565 12.16 28.65 -26.23
CA GLU A 565 13.29 28.54 -27.15
C GLU A 565 14.62 28.97 -26.51
N GLY A 566 15.68 28.17 -26.74
CA GLY A 566 17.02 28.47 -26.24
C GLY A 566 17.28 28.14 -24.77
N THR A 567 16.27 27.65 -24.04
CA THR A 567 16.44 27.20 -22.64
C THR A 567 16.74 25.70 -22.56
N LYS A 568 17.39 25.26 -21.46
CA LYS A 568 17.63 23.84 -21.21
C LYS A 568 16.62 23.32 -20.19
N PRO A 569 16.14 22.07 -20.32
CA PRO A 569 15.35 21.45 -19.29
C PRO A 569 16.20 21.18 -18.04
N LYS A 570 15.56 21.06 -16.88
CA LYS A 570 16.21 20.47 -15.71
C LYS A 570 16.04 18.95 -15.81
N THR A 571 17.13 18.24 -15.74
CA THR A 571 17.19 16.79 -15.78
C THR A 571 18.03 16.28 -14.63
N PRO A 572 17.75 15.07 -14.11
CA PRO A 572 18.56 14.47 -13.08
C PRO A 572 20.00 14.27 -13.59
N ILE A 573 20.97 14.49 -12.73
CA ILE A 573 22.37 14.17 -13.00
C ILE A 573 22.60 12.75 -12.48
N ILE A 574 22.64 11.79 -13.39
CA ILE A 574 22.97 10.40 -13.08
C ILE A 574 24.43 10.20 -13.49
N VAL A 575 25.25 9.79 -12.54
CA VAL A 575 26.67 9.47 -12.77
C VAL A 575 26.77 7.96 -12.85
N GLU A 576 27.17 7.48 -14.01
CA GLU A 576 27.41 6.04 -14.26
C GLU A 576 28.86 5.81 -14.65
N ILE A 577 29.34 4.60 -14.45
CA ILE A 577 30.66 4.21 -14.91
C ILE A 577 30.62 4.10 -16.43
N ASP A 578 31.53 4.79 -17.12
CA ASP A 578 31.72 4.70 -18.56
C ASP A 578 32.44 3.38 -18.91
N ASN A 579 31.68 2.31 -19.03
CA ASN A 579 32.18 0.97 -19.35
C ASN A 579 32.81 0.87 -20.76
N ASP A 580 32.53 1.84 -21.64
CA ASP A 580 33.09 1.88 -23.00
C ASP A 580 34.43 2.63 -23.05
N ASN A 581 34.91 3.13 -21.93
CA ASN A 581 36.15 3.90 -21.85
C ASN A 581 37.37 3.01 -21.95
N THR A 582 37.89 2.83 -23.15
CA THR A 582 39.07 2.03 -23.44
C THR A 582 40.40 2.63 -22.90
N ASN A 583 40.40 3.87 -22.40
CA ASN A 583 41.57 4.53 -21.84
C ASN A 583 41.82 4.22 -20.35
N LYS A 584 40.87 3.55 -19.72
CA LYS A 584 40.91 3.12 -18.32
C LYS A 584 40.63 1.62 -18.25
N ASP A 585 41.44 0.96 -17.43
CA ASP A 585 41.18 -0.42 -17.08
C ASP A 585 40.16 -0.42 -15.91
N ILE A 586 38.86 -0.49 -16.25
CA ILE A 586 37.79 -0.35 -15.30
C ILE A 586 37.81 -1.52 -14.31
N ASP A 587 38.14 -2.73 -14.79
CA ASP A 587 38.21 -3.91 -13.92
C ASP A 587 39.27 -3.81 -12.86
N ASN A 588 40.41 -3.12 -13.16
CA ASN A 588 41.45 -2.85 -12.19
C ASN A 588 41.18 -1.63 -11.29
N LEU A 589 40.22 -0.78 -11.63
CA LEU A 589 39.76 0.34 -10.85
C LEU A 589 38.56 0.01 -9.98
N ASP A 590 37.89 -1.10 -10.28
CA ASP A 590 36.80 -1.59 -9.48
C ASP A 590 37.31 -2.17 -8.16
N ILE A 591 36.83 -1.61 -7.06
CA ILE A 591 37.13 -2.08 -5.71
C ILE A 591 35.95 -2.87 -5.25
N GLU A 592 35.99 -4.18 -5.37
CA GLU A 592 34.99 -5.04 -4.76
C GLU A 592 35.04 -4.87 -3.23
N ILE A 593 34.09 -4.14 -2.67
CA ILE A 593 33.86 -4.10 -1.24
C ILE A 593 32.95 -5.30 -0.90
N PRO A 594 33.46 -6.32 -0.20
CA PRO A 594 32.62 -7.44 0.18
C PRO A 594 31.51 -6.93 1.10
N ILE A 595 30.27 -6.99 0.63
CA ILE A 595 29.10 -6.76 1.46
C ILE A 595 28.98 -8.00 2.35
N LEU A 596 29.48 -7.87 3.57
CA LEU A 596 29.30 -8.88 4.60
C LEU A 596 27.88 -8.76 5.15
N SER A 597 26.93 -9.36 4.43
CA SER A 597 25.66 -9.72 5.05
C SER A 597 25.95 -10.89 6.00
N PRO A 598 25.90 -10.71 7.33
CA PRO A 598 26.11 -11.81 8.24
C PRO A 598 24.89 -12.73 8.21
N ARG A 599 24.81 -13.55 7.18
CA ARG A 599 23.91 -14.70 7.19
C ARG A 599 24.60 -15.76 8.02
N VAL A 600 24.20 -15.89 9.27
CA VAL A 600 24.61 -17.03 10.07
C VAL A 600 23.85 -18.25 9.55
N TYR A 601 24.43 -18.92 8.54
CA TYR A 601 23.97 -20.25 8.17
C TYR A 601 24.51 -21.22 9.21
N ARG A 602 23.64 -21.69 10.10
CA ARG A 602 23.91 -22.90 10.85
C ARG A 602 23.50 -24.08 9.97
N GLU A 603 24.45 -24.69 9.29
CA GLU A 603 24.22 -25.93 8.58
C GLU A 603 24.37 -27.08 9.58
N TYR A 604 23.27 -27.76 9.85
CA TYR A 604 23.28 -28.96 10.70
C TYR A 604 23.65 -30.17 9.82
N LYS A 605 24.94 -30.35 9.54
CA LYS A 605 25.47 -31.40 8.63
C LYS A 605 25.07 -32.82 9.00
N ASN A 606 24.77 -33.06 10.29
CA ASN A 606 24.42 -34.37 10.81
C ASN A 606 22.91 -34.66 10.76
N LEU A 607 22.05 -33.67 10.52
CA LEU A 607 20.61 -33.85 10.50
C LEU A 607 20.17 -34.84 9.39
N ASN A 608 20.81 -34.79 8.23
CA ASN A 608 20.59 -35.73 7.14
C ASN A 608 20.92 -37.19 7.51
N ASN A 609 21.89 -37.38 8.39
CA ASN A 609 22.37 -38.70 8.78
C ASN A 609 21.60 -39.27 10.01
N LEU A 610 20.63 -38.53 10.53
CA LEU A 610 19.82 -38.99 11.64
C LEU A 610 19.01 -40.20 11.20
N ASP A 611 19.20 -41.32 11.89
CA ASP A 611 18.46 -42.57 11.69
C ASP A 611 17.38 -42.71 12.76
N THR A 612 16.13 -42.56 12.35
CA THR A 612 14.96 -42.62 13.26
C THR A 612 14.69 -44.01 13.81
N GLY A 613 15.19 -45.09 13.16
CA GLY A 613 15.06 -46.45 13.61
C GLY A 613 15.96 -46.83 14.80
N HIS A 614 16.89 -45.96 15.19
CA HIS A 614 17.83 -46.21 16.30
C HIS A 614 17.44 -45.50 17.62
N PHE A 615 16.31 -44.81 17.65
CA PHE A 615 15.84 -44.19 18.90
C PHE A 615 15.31 -45.24 19.88
N GLY A 616 15.98 -45.38 21.03
CA GLY A 616 15.61 -46.32 22.07
C GLY A 616 14.39 -45.87 22.91
N HIS A 617 13.25 -45.66 22.28
CA HIS A 617 12.02 -45.29 22.95
C HIS A 617 11.04 -46.45 23.09
N LYS A 618 10.13 -46.34 24.05
CA LYS A 618 9.01 -47.29 24.20
C LYS A 618 7.94 -46.95 23.20
N LYS A 619 7.61 -47.90 22.31
CA LYS A 619 6.52 -47.71 21.35
C LYS A 619 5.20 -47.43 22.04
N VAL A 620 4.46 -46.41 21.57
CA VAL A 620 3.17 -46.04 22.09
C VAL A 620 2.09 -46.97 21.54
N ALA A 621 1.20 -47.46 22.42
CA ALA A 621 0.10 -48.31 21.96
C ALA A 621 -0.88 -47.55 21.08
N TYR A 622 -1.12 -48.05 19.85
CA TYR A 622 -2.09 -47.46 18.95
C TYR A 622 -3.51 -47.84 19.36
N LYS A 623 -4.32 -46.85 19.75
CA LYS A 623 -5.69 -47.01 20.23
C LYS A 623 -6.70 -46.87 19.10
N SER A 624 -7.74 -47.71 19.11
CA SER A 624 -8.89 -47.53 18.22
C SER A 624 -9.94 -46.70 18.95
N PHE A 625 -10.21 -45.51 18.44
CA PHE A 625 -11.24 -44.62 18.94
C PHE A 625 -12.55 -44.79 18.14
N SER A 626 -13.69 -44.58 18.76
CA SER A 626 -14.97 -44.49 18.06
C SER A 626 -14.99 -43.32 17.08
N ILE A 627 -15.87 -43.33 16.11
CA ILE A 627 -15.97 -42.28 15.09
C ILE A 627 -16.15 -40.89 15.69
N ASP A 628 -16.91 -40.81 16.79
CA ASP A 628 -17.14 -39.53 17.47
C ASP A 628 -15.90 -39.07 18.25
N GLU A 629 -15.21 -39.98 18.92
CA GLU A 629 -13.93 -39.68 19.62
C GLU A 629 -12.80 -39.30 18.64
N GLN A 630 -12.76 -39.87 17.45
CA GLN A 630 -11.77 -39.52 16.43
C GLN A 630 -11.89 -38.07 15.96
N ARG A 631 -13.08 -37.48 16.08
CA ARG A 631 -13.33 -36.08 15.70
C ARG A 631 -12.91 -35.09 16.77
N GLU A 632 -12.79 -35.51 17.99
CA GLU A 632 -12.36 -34.69 19.12
C GLU A 632 -10.84 -34.69 19.24
N ILE A 633 -10.19 -33.64 18.70
CA ILE A 633 -8.74 -33.46 18.81
C ILE A 633 -8.46 -32.54 19.98
N VAL A 634 -7.73 -33.05 20.96
CA VAL A 634 -7.37 -32.32 22.18
C VAL A 634 -5.88 -32.02 22.17
N PHE A 635 -5.54 -30.75 22.06
CA PHE A 635 -4.16 -30.28 22.18
C PHE A 635 -3.85 -30.03 23.65
N LYS A 636 -2.80 -30.68 24.15
CA LYS A 636 -2.31 -30.49 25.49
C LYS A 636 -0.93 -29.88 25.48
N ASP A 637 -0.68 -28.97 26.38
CA ASP A 637 0.68 -28.46 26.61
C ASP A 637 1.59 -29.62 27.00
N ILE A 638 2.68 -29.80 26.29
CA ILE A 638 3.59 -30.93 26.46
C ILE A 638 4.30 -30.87 27.80
N THR A 639 4.52 -29.68 28.33
CA THR A 639 5.22 -29.46 29.62
C THR A 639 4.30 -29.60 30.82
N THR A 640 3.14 -28.96 30.75
CA THR A 640 2.20 -28.93 31.91
C THR A 640 1.17 -30.05 31.87
N GLY A 641 0.88 -30.63 30.69
CA GLY A 641 -0.16 -31.62 30.49
C GLY A 641 -1.58 -31.04 30.48
N GLU A 642 -1.73 -29.71 30.61
CA GLU A 642 -3.02 -29.04 30.58
C GLU A 642 -3.58 -28.97 29.17
N ILE A 643 -4.90 -28.97 29.05
CA ILE A 643 -5.56 -28.83 27.74
C ILE A 643 -5.41 -27.37 27.29
N SER A 644 -4.62 -27.15 26.24
CA SER A 644 -4.44 -25.84 25.63
C SER A 644 -5.57 -25.51 24.66
N HIS A 645 -6.10 -26.51 23.95
CA HIS A 645 -7.17 -26.33 22.98
C HIS A 645 -7.89 -27.65 22.69
N THR A 646 -9.19 -27.58 22.44
CA THR A 646 -9.99 -28.72 21.96
C THR A 646 -10.71 -28.32 20.69
N THR A 647 -10.57 -29.12 19.66
CA THR A 647 -11.25 -28.88 18.36
C THR A 647 -12.09 -30.11 17.99
N ILE A 648 -13.32 -29.87 17.54
CA ILE A 648 -14.19 -30.90 16.99
C ILE A 648 -14.18 -30.75 15.47
N LEU A 649 -13.79 -31.80 14.77
CA LEU A 649 -13.76 -31.82 13.30
C LEU A 649 -15.14 -32.17 12.75
N ASP A 650 -15.66 -31.31 11.85
CA ASP A 650 -16.91 -31.59 11.15
C ASP A 650 -16.80 -32.80 10.23
N SER A 651 -17.93 -33.42 9.90
CA SER A 651 -18.05 -34.67 9.15
C SER A 651 -17.52 -34.64 7.69
N GLY A 652 -17.01 -33.50 7.23
CA GLY A 652 -16.42 -33.28 5.91
C GLY A 652 -15.00 -32.68 5.94
N ALA A 653 -14.40 -32.53 7.12
CA ALA A 653 -13.07 -31.98 7.24
C ALA A 653 -12.05 -32.95 6.65
N VAL A 654 -11.36 -32.55 5.58
CA VAL A 654 -10.19 -33.24 5.08
C VAL A 654 -9.04 -32.96 6.04
N THR A 655 -8.65 -33.97 6.79
CA THR A 655 -7.49 -33.88 7.68
C THR A 655 -6.21 -34.02 6.88
N ASP A 656 -5.46 -32.94 6.83
CA ASP A 656 -4.13 -32.96 6.22
C ASP A 656 -3.09 -33.27 7.31
N TYR A 657 -2.55 -34.48 7.29
CA TYR A 657 -1.46 -34.91 8.21
C TYR A 657 -0.25 -33.95 8.15
N ARG A 658 -0.06 -33.25 7.03
CA ARG A 658 1.05 -32.31 6.83
C ARG A 658 1.06 -31.21 7.89
N SER A 659 -0.11 -30.73 8.26
CA SER A 659 -0.27 -29.71 9.31
C SER A 659 0.20 -30.23 10.67
N VAL A 660 -0.10 -31.49 11.00
CA VAL A 660 0.27 -32.12 12.28
C VAL A 660 1.76 -32.44 12.32
N VAL A 661 2.31 -33.04 11.27
CA VAL A 661 3.76 -33.29 11.15
C VAL A 661 4.54 -31.97 11.19
N GLY A 662 4.05 -30.94 10.48
CA GLY A 662 4.63 -29.60 10.52
C GLY A 662 4.60 -28.95 11.89
N TYR A 663 3.52 -29.14 12.66
CA TYR A 663 3.43 -28.66 14.03
C TYR A 663 4.52 -29.29 14.91
N PHE A 664 4.64 -30.62 14.93
CA PHE A 664 5.65 -31.31 15.73
C PHE A 664 7.07 -30.96 15.29
N THR A 665 7.31 -30.86 13.97
CA THR A 665 8.60 -30.40 13.44
C THR A 665 8.99 -29.03 14.00
N ARG A 666 8.06 -28.08 14.05
CA ARG A 666 8.29 -26.74 14.62
C ARG A 666 8.52 -26.77 16.12
N VAL A 667 7.77 -27.60 16.86
CA VAL A 667 7.96 -27.77 18.32
C VAL A 667 9.37 -28.28 18.61
N ILE A 668 9.82 -29.30 17.88
CA ILE A 668 11.17 -29.87 18.02
C ILE A 668 12.24 -28.83 17.65
N MET A 669 12.06 -28.11 16.54
CA MET A 669 12.98 -27.04 16.13
C MET A 669 13.10 -25.94 17.18
N LYS A 670 11.96 -25.53 17.77
CA LYS A 670 11.93 -24.52 18.83
C LYS A 670 12.66 -25.01 20.10
N ASP A 671 12.40 -26.23 20.55
CA ASP A 671 12.98 -26.81 21.75
C ASP A 671 14.51 -26.99 21.61
N LEU A 672 14.94 -27.46 20.46
CA LEU A 672 16.34 -27.64 20.13
C LEU A 672 17.02 -26.36 19.61
N ARG A 673 16.32 -25.26 19.50
CA ARG A 673 16.79 -23.97 18.94
C ARG A 673 17.41 -24.11 17.55
N LEU A 674 16.82 -24.95 16.68
CA LEU A 674 17.26 -25.15 15.32
C LEU A 674 16.72 -23.99 14.43
N VAL A 675 17.60 -23.33 13.70
CA VAL A 675 17.28 -22.18 12.84
C VAL A 675 17.20 -22.56 11.35
N SER A 676 17.51 -23.80 10.98
CA SER A 676 17.44 -24.30 9.60
C SER A 676 17.26 -25.82 9.60
N GLY A 677 17.00 -26.42 8.43
CA GLY A 677 16.85 -27.85 8.28
C GLY A 677 15.43 -28.39 8.46
N TYR A 678 14.43 -27.50 8.37
CA TYR A 678 13.01 -27.87 8.48
C TYR A 678 12.62 -29.01 7.54
N ASP A 679 12.98 -28.93 6.27
CA ASP A 679 12.60 -29.95 5.26
C ASP A 679 13.15 -31.34 5.60
N VAL A 680 14.41 -31.36 6.04
CA VAL A 680 15.06 -32.62 6.45
C VAL A 680 14.39 -33.17 7.72
N LEU A 681 14.19 -32.31 8.72
CA LEU A 681 13.57 -32.72 9.98
C LEU A 681 12.12 -33.13 9.77
N TYR A 682 11.36 -32.41 8.94
CA TYR A 682 9.99 -32.76 8.58
C TYR A 682 9.91 -34.19 8.00
N GLY A 683 10.81 -34.54 7.08
CA GLY A 683 10.89 -35.87 6.53
C GLY A 683 11.21 -36.94 7.58
N LYS A 684 12.08 -36.62 8.55
CA LYS A 684 12.45 -37.53 9.65
C LYS A 684 11.30 -37.69 10.65
N VAL A 685 10.64 -36.60 11.04
CA VAL A 685 9.46 -36.63 11.94
C VAL A 685 8.34 -37.44 11.28
N LYS A 686 8.08 -37.23 9.99
CA LYS A 686 7.11 -38.03 9.25
C LYS A 686 7.42 -39.51 9.30
N ALA A 687 8.64 -39.90 8.97
CA ALA A 687 9.07 -41.31 8.98
C ALA A 687 8.97 -41.92 10.40
N PHE A 688 9.40 -41.20 11.43
CA PHE A 688 9.29 -41.63 12.82
C PHE A 688 7.84 -41.87 13.25
N ILE A 689 6.91 -40.96 12.87
CA ILE A 689 5.48 -41.14 13.19
C ILE A 689 4.93 -42.39 12.50
N GLN A 690 5.28 -42.62 11.20
CA GLN A 690 4.75 -43.71 10.42
C GLN A 690 5.24 -45.09 10.90
N ASP A 691 6.53 -45.18 11.18
CA ASP A 691 7.19 -46.49 11.27
C ASP A 691 7.63 -46.85 12.72
N GLU A 692 7.90 -45.86 13.57
CA GLU A 692 8.57 -46.10 14.85
C GLU A 692 7.75 -45.69 16.06
N LEU A 693 6.97 -44.61 16.03
CA LEU A 693 6.29 -44.05 17.22
C LEU A 693 5.31 -45.04 17.84
N PHE A 694 4.54 -45.73 17.03
CA PHE A 694 3.51 -46.67 17.50
C PHE A 694 3.95 -48.14 17.43
N ASP A 695 3.23 -48.99 18.14
CA ASP A 695 3.46 -50.43 18.18
C ASP A 695 3.08 -51.13 16.86
N GLN A 696 2.52 -50.43 15.90
CA GLN A 696 2.17 -50.93 14.56
C GLN A 696 2.38 -49.82 13.50
N PRO A 697 2.60 -50.18 12.23
CA PRO A 697 2.59 -49.22 11.14
C PRO A 697 1.25 -48.52 11.03
N ILE A 698 1.24 -47.22 10.74
CA ILE A 698 0.05 -46.42 10.75
C ILE A 698 -0.18 -45.71 9.39
N ASP A 699 -1.44 -45.40 9.11
CA ASP A 699 -1.85 -44.54 8.04
C ASP A 699 -1.97 -43.11 8.54
N LEU A 700 -1.15 -42.20 8.01
CA LEU A 700 -1.12 -40.78 8.40
C LEU A 700 -2.41 -40.03 8.01
N ASP A 701 -3.12 -40.47 6.98
CA ASP A 701 -4.36 -39.82 6.54
C ASP A 701 -5.59 -40.24 7.36
N SER A 702 -5.40 -41.14 8.33
CA SER A 702 -6.47 -41.62 9.22
C SER A 702 -6.76 -40.63 10.34
N LEU A 703 -8.05 -40.31 10.53
CA LEU A 703 -8.52 -39.54 11.68
C LEU A 703 -8.12 -40.18 13.02
N ASN A 704 -8.15 -41.52 13.09
CA ASN A 704 -7.74 -42.25 14.25
C ASN A 704 -6.26 -42.02 14.58
N THR A 705 -5.41 -41.88 13.59
CA THR A 705 -3.99 -41.51 13.75
C THR A 705 -3.84 -40.13 14.34
N LEU A 706 -4.56 -39.16 13.80
CA LEU A 706 -4.52 -37.78 14.33
C LEU A 706 -4.99 -37.71 15.77
N ARG A 707 -6.03 -38.47 16.13
CA ARG A 707 -6.51 -38.57 17.49
C ARG A 707 -5.46 -39.21 18.41
N ASN A 708 -4.76 -40.25 17.99
CA ASN A 708 -3.67 -40.87 18.73
C ASN A 708 -2.49 -39.88 18.94
N LEU A 709 -2.14 -39.12 17.90
CA LEU A 709 -1.08 -38.10 18.01
C LEU A 709 -1.42 -36.94 18.93
N SER A 710 -2.70 -36.67 19.19
CA SER A 710 -3.14 -35.68 20.17
C SER A 710 -3.09 -36.16 21.62
N GLU A 711 -2.90 -37.47 21.84
CA GLU A 711 -2.72 -38.01 23.19
C GLU A 711 -1.36 -37.60 23.78
N LEU A 712 -1.33 -37.22 25.03
CA LEU A 712 -0.15 -36.69 25.72
C LEU A 712 1.06 -37.63 25.65
N GLU A 713 0.84 -38.94 25.76
CA GLU A 713 1.90 -39.93 25.68
C GLU A 713 2.58 -39.93 24.29
N ALA A 714 1.79 -39.94 23.24
CA ALA A 714 2.31 -39.90 21.86
C ALA A 714 3.01 -38.57 21.55
N SER A 715 2.41 -37.44 21.95
CA SER A 715 3.00 -36.10 21.73
C SER A 715 4.32 -35.94 22.49
N LYS A 716 4.42 -36.40 23.73
CA LYS A 716 5.67 -36.37 24.52
C LYS A 716 6.75 -37.23 23.87
N THR A 717 6.44 -38.50 23.57
CA THR A 717 7.41 -39.43 22.96
C THR A 717 7.92 -38.92 21.61
N LEU A 718 7.08 -38.21 20.87
CA LEU A 718 7.46 -37.63 19.58
C LEU A 718 8.43 -36.44 19.72
N VAL A 719 8.28 -35.62 20.75
CA VAL A 719 9.11 -34.44 20.98
C VAL A 719 10.41 -34.77 21.70
N GLU A 720 10.34 -35.68 22.69
CA GLU A 720 11.53 -36.22 23.39
C GLU A 720 12.44 -37.05 22.49
#